data_17fedb2a01ffe7e9987f46663aaa86b0
#
_entry.id   17fedb2a01ffe7e9987f46663aaa86b0
#
_cell.length_a   1.000
_cell.length_b   1.000
_cell.length_c   1.000
_cell.angle_alpha   90.00
_cell.angle_beta   90.00
_cell.angle_gamma   90.00
#
_symmetry.space_group_name_H-M   'P 1'
#
loop_
_entity.id
_entity.type
_entity.pdbx_description
1 polymer ?
#
loop_
_entity_poly.entity_id
_entity_poly.type
_entity_poly.pdbx_seq_one_letter_code
_entity_poly.pdbx_strand_id
1 'polypeptide(L)'
;MNVTLGRAINLLNSGFSVMPISEGKKPLILWKEYQTKKIEKSELEKLEAKTKGYGIITGYYNVECIDVDLKVFPTIQDGKKFWSEFVSFISDHIDDFNRKFVIYKTINSGYHIIYRCSKVEGNRKLATLKGHSQALIETRGTGGYIYIYDNQVSEMSYEQIQEITEEERDILFSLCRYFHYDEAKVEVKVENTEYSGLTPWEDYNQRNRVLDLIANEFTAVKHLTDRIVIRKTNSKDALHGFIYKDTGLCYLFTTATIYPHESPLTPFSIYAYKYFNGDYSAAAKELYKEGYGERKIRKVEIEKIEIPKEDLIFPIDVFPESIQSYILLNQKTLNHSIDYMGCSLLWLLSLCIGNACKVEVKTGWRESCNIWIGLIGKAGLGKTPSINAIIFPISKKNSFEIKHFQNEYKKYKEYERLTAKEKKDVEEVREPVRKQLIVNDITVEALADLHEENQVGIAVFKDELNGWIKDMNKYKPGSDLEFWLSCWSNQAAILTRKTAKSSFVQSPLIPVLGGIQPGIFSQISTMENKDNGFLDRLLVSYPDKEIEHYNKNSIDQEILDWYEAYISQFYNLVRTQVLQYNKFGEIESRIIRFDSQADIEWERIFNNITDLQNSDDISEYVKSMLSKQKAYVPRFALLINTLTSFETGKDFDFVT
;
A
#
# COMPACT_ATOMS: atom_id res chain seq x y z
N MET A 1 -22.78 -51.35 -14.35
CA MET A 1 -23.55 -52.49 -13.83
C MET A 1 -24.11 -52.10 -12.46
N ASN A 2 -25.32 -52.47 -12.12
CA ASN A 2 -25.88 -52.22 -10.80
C ASN A 2 -25.24 -53.16 -9.78
N VAL A 3 -24.76 -52.65 -8.65
CA VAL A 3 -24.23 -53.44 -7.56
C VAL A 3 -25.31 -54.42 -7.06
N THR A 4 -24.98 -55.69 -6.94
CA THR A 4 -25.92 -56.74 -6.50
C THR A 4 -26.16 -56.71 -5.00
N LEU A 5 -27.30 -57.28 -4.52
CA LEU A 5 -27.57 -57.46 -3.11
C LEU A 5 -26.45 -58.24 -2.39
N GLY A 6 -25.89 -59.27 -3.06
CA GLY A 6 -24.75 -60.03 -2.50
C GLY A 6 -23.53 -59.14 -2.20
N ARG A 7 -23.22 -58.18 -3.07
CA ARG A 7 -22.13 -57.23 -2.84
C ARG A 7 -22.42 -56.29 -1.65
N ALA A 8 -23.67 -55.81 -1.55
CA ALA A 8 -24.10 -54.98 -0.42
C ALA A 8 -24.03 -55.73 0.93
N ILE A 9 -24.41 -56.99 0.95
CA ILE A 9 -24.31 -57.86 2.15
C ILE A 9 -22.85 -58.08 2.51
N ASN A 10 -21.95 -58.30 1.54
CA ASN A 10 -20.52 -58.44 1.84
C ASN A 10 -19.95 -57.18 2.49
N LEU A 11 -20.29 -56.00 1.99
CA LEU A 11 -19.87 -54.73 2.60
C LEU A 11 -20.46 -54.50 4.00
N LEU A 12 -21.73 -54.91 4.20
CA LEU A 12 -22.37 -54.87 5.53
C LEU A 12 -21.61 -55.76 6.54
N ASN A 13 -21.19 -56.95 6.09
CA ASN A 13 -20.39 -57.87 6.93
C ASN A 13 -18.97 -57.34 7.18
N SER A 14 -18.39 -56.59 6.23
CA SER A 14 -17.08 -55.93 6.36
C SER A 14 -17.10 -54.67 7.20
N GLY A 15 -18.25 -54.33 7.81
CA GLY A 15 -18.31 -53.25 8.78
C GLY A 15 -18.87 -51.91 8.20
N PHE A 16 -19.29 -51.84 6.98
CA PHE A 16 -19.93 -50.66 6.41
C PHE A 16 -21.42 -50.57 6.82
N SER A 17 -21.93 -49.33 6.99
CA SER A 17 -23.37 -49.10 6.99
C SER A 17 -23.84 -48.90 5.58
N VAL A 18 -24.68 -49.81 5.08
CA VAL A 18 -25.14 -49.85 3.69
C VAL A 18 -26.62 -49.48 3.66
N MET A 19 -27.08 -48.84 2.59
CA MET A 19 -28.48 -48.54 2.38
C MET A 19 -28.91 -48.79 0.95
N PRO A 20 -30.20 -49.22 0.71
CA PRO A 20 -30.76 -49.39 -0.61
C PRO A 20 -31.12 -48.02 -1.24
N ILE A 21 -30.87 -47.90 -2.54
CA ILE A 21 -31.04 -46.64 -3.28
C ILE A 21 -31.99 -46.89 -4.48
N SER A 22 -32.90 -45.93 -4.68
CA SER A 22 -33.86 -45.92 -5.79
C SER A 22 -33.25 -45.37 -7.09
N GLU A 23 -34.05 -45.31 -8.12
CA GLU A 23 -33.76 -44.59 -9.35
C GLU A 23 -33.51 -43.10 -9.02
N GLY A 24 -32.46 -42.48 -9.64
CA GLY A 24 -32.04 -41.11 -9.34
C GLY A 24 -31.17 -40.97 -8.06
N LYS A 25 -30.64 -42.09 -7.55
CA LYS A 25 -29.69 -42.13 -6.40
C LYS A 25 -30.30 -41.63 -5.07
N LYS A 26 -31.62 -41.74 -4.87
CA LYS A 26 -32.28 -41.34 -3.61
C LYS A 26 -32.40 -42.56 -2.68
N PRO A 27 -32.14 -42.40 -1.37
CA PRO A 27 -32.34 -43.46 -0.38
C PRO A 27 -33.80 -43.98 -0.37
N LEU A 28 -33.96 -45.28 -0.25
CA LEU A 28 -35.28 -45.93 -0.11
C LEU A 28 -35.79 -45.99 1.34
N ILE A 29 -34.92 -45.64 2.28
CA ILE A 29 -35.21 -45.68 3.73
C ILE A 29 -34.88 -44.36 4.38
N LEU A 30 -35.36 -44.14 5.59
CA LEU A 30 -34.94 -43.04 6.47
C LEU A 30 -33.56 -43.34 7.03
N TRP A 31 -32.54 -43.01 6.28
CA TRP A 31 -31.17 -43.47 6.48
C TRP A 31 -30.40 -42.79 7.63
N LYS A 32 -30.88 -41.67 8.18
CA LYS A 32 -30.18 -40.90 9.24
C LYS A 32 -29.88 -41.72 10.49
N GLU A 33 -30.75 -42.63 10.88
CA GLU A 33 -30.53 -43.54 12.02
C GLU A 33 -29.37 -44.52 11.81
N TYR A 34 -29.08 -44.84 10.55
CA TYR A 34 -28.01 -45.77 10.18
C TYR A 34 -26.62 -45.12 10.17
N GLN A 35 -26.52 -43.89 10.62
CA GLN A 35 -25.24 -43.25 10.95
C GLN A 35 -24.63 -43.79 12.26
N THR A 36 -25.45 -44.40 13.12
CA THR A 36 -25.00 -44.95 14.42
C THR A 36 -25.20 -46.45 14.54
N LYS A 37 -25.96 -47.05 13.61
CA LYS A 37 -26.20 -48.51 13.57
C LYS A 37 -26.17 -48.99 12.12
N LYS A 38 -26.10 -50.32 11.90
CA LYS A 38 -26.22 -50.91 10.59
C LYS A 38 -27.67 -51.34 10.30
N ILE A 39 -28.05 -51.37 9.02
CA ILE A 39 -29.28 -51.98 8.59
C ILE A 39 -29.21 -53.53 8.76
N GLU A 40 -30.34 -54.15 9.06
CA GLU A 40 -30.40 -55.60 9.16
C GLU A 40 -30.45 -56.22 7.72
N LYS A 41 -29.74 -57.33 7.55
CA LYS A 41 -29.67 -58.05 6.27
C LYS A 41 -31.09 -58.36 5.75
N SER A 42 -32.00 -58.78 6.61
CA SER A 42 -33.39 -59.12 6.27
C SER A 42 -34.19 -57.92 5.74
N GLU A 43 -33.80 -56.70 6.13
CA GLU A 43 -34.41 -55.47 5.63
C GLU A 43 -33.90 -55.11 4.23
N LEU A 44 -32.61 -55.30 3.94
CA LEU A 44 -32.06 -55.15 2.60
C LEU A 44 -32.72 -56.17 1.63
N GLU A 45 -32.88 -57.39 2.03
CA GLU A 45 -33.55 -58.46 1.23
C GLU A 45 -34.99 -58.09 0.90
N LYS A 46 -35.77 -57.57 1.83
CA LYS A 46 -37.17 -57.09 1.62
C LYS A 46 -37.27 -55.95 0.62
N LEU A 47 -36.26 -55.12 0.52
CA LEU A 47 -36.29 -53.94 -0.35
C LEU A 47 -35.64 -54.19 -1.73
N GLU A 48 -35.06 -55.36 -1.97
CA GLU A 48 -34.30 -55.69 -3.18
C GLU A 48 -35.07 -55.41 -4.48
N ALA A 49 -36.35 -55.74 -4.54
CA ALA A 49 -37.18 -55.54 -5.74
C ALA A 49 -37.37 -54.05 -6.14
N LYS A 50 -37.24 -53.14 -5.19
CA LYS A 50 -37.32 -51.68 -5.41
C LYS A 50 -35.97 -51.02 -5.52
N THR A 51 -34.86 -51.76 -5.22
CA THR A 51 -33.52 -51.23 -5.15
C THR A 51 -32.91 -51.19 -6.57
N LYS A 52 -32.33 -50.04 -6.93
CA LYS A 52 -31.59 -49.84 -8.18
C LYS A 52 -30.08 -49.74 -7.97
N GLY A 53 -29.64 -49.73 -6.72
CA GLY A 53 -28.26 -49.72 -6.30
C GLY A 53 -28.14 -49.59 -4.80
N TYR A 54 -26.94 -49.55 -4.30
CA TYR A 54 -26.65 -49.43 -2.89
C TYR A 54 -25.69 -48.29 -2.62
N GLY A 55 -25.79 -47.69 -1.44
CA GLY A 55 -24.89 -46.62 -0.93
C GLY A 55 -24.23 -47.03 0.37
N ILE A 56 -23.08 -46.44 0.64
CA ILE A 56 -22.39 -46.48 1.94
C ILE A 56 -22.70 -45.18 2.67
N ILE A 57 -23.12 -45.25 3.93
CA ILE A 57 -23.34 -44.12 4.79
C ILE A 57 -21.98 -43.72 5.38
N THR A 58 -21.55 -42.51 5.07
CA THR A 58 -20.28 -41.95 5.56
C THR A 58 -20.44 -41.37 6.98
N GLY A 59 -19.34 -41.28 7.74
CA GLY A 59 -19.34 -40.99 9.16
C GLY A 59 -19.52 -42.23 10.04
N TYR A 60 -20.26 -43.26 9.55
CA TYR A 60 -20.35 -44.54 10.25
C TYR A 60 -19.01 -45.27 10.24
N TYR A 61 -18.57 -45.70 11.44
CA TYR A 61 -17.29 -46.39 11.63
C TYR A 61 -16.10 -45.64 10.97
N ASN A 62 -16.10 -44.31 11.11
CA ASN A 62 -15.05 -43.43 10.68
C ASN A 62 -14.80 -43.41 9.15
N VAL A 63 -15.77 -43.85 8.33
CA VAL A 63 -15.63 -43.81 6.86
C VAL A 63 -15.84 -42.40 6.35
N GLU A 64 -14.89 -41.90 5.59
CA GLU A 64 -14.97 -40.63 4.85
C GLU A 64 -14.62 -40.86 3.39
N CYS A 65 -15.15 -40.01 2.50
CA CYS A 65 -14.86 -40.07 1.08
C CYS A 65 -14.56 -38.66 0.54
N ILE A 66 -13.58 -38.57 -0.33
CA ILE A 66 -13.40 -37.43 -1.21
C ILE A 66 -14.08 -37.76 -2.55
N ASP A 67 -15.05 -36.95 -2.92
CA ASP A 67 -15.81 -37.05 -4.17
C ASP A 67 -15.23 -36.04 -5.18
N VAL A 68 -14.63 -36.55 -6.27
CA VAL A 68 -14.04 -35.74 -7.34
C VAL A 68 -15.00 -35.77 -8.54
N ASP A 69 -15.67 -34.68 -8.81
CA ASP A 69 -16.70 -34.57 -9.84
C ASP A 69 -16.16 -33.90 -11.12
N LEU A 70 -15.79 -34.73 -12.11
CA LEU A 70 -15.19 -34.27 -13.35
C LEU A 70 -16.20 -33.71 -14.37
N LYS A 71 -17.50 -33.76 -14.09
CA LYS A 71 -18.52 -33.18 -14.99
C LYS A 71 -18.52 -31.67 -15.05
N VAL A 72 -17.80 -31.02 -14.11
CA VAL A 72 -17.59 -29.56 -14.11
C VAL A 72 -16.67 -29.11 -15.25
N PHE A 73 -15.91 -30.00 -15.86
CA PHE A 73 -15.06 -29.68 -17.02
C PHE A 73 -15.85 -29.60 -18.31
N PRO A 74 -15.50 -28.68 -19.25
CA PRO A 74 -16.18 -28.54 -20.53
C PRO A 74 -16.12 -29.79 -21.39
N THR A 75 -15.03 -30.56 -21.32
CA THR A 75 -14.85 -31.78 -22.08
C THR A 75 -14.41 -32.96 -21.21
N ILE A 76 -14.74 -34.16 -21.66
CA ILE A 76 -14.30 -35.41 -21.00
C ILE A 76 -12.75 -35.52 -21.01
N GLN A 77 -12.11 -34.96 -22.04
CA GLN A 77 -10.66 -34.98 -22.15
C GLN A 77 -9.99 -34.09 -21.09
N ASP A 78 -10.54 -32.90 -20.82
CA ASP A 78 -10.05 -32.02 -19.79
C ASP A 78 -10.19 -32.65 -18.39
N GLY A 79 -11.34 -33.30 -18.13
CA GLY A 79 -11.53 -34.04 -16.89
C GLY A 79 -10.52 -35.21 -16.73
N LYS A 80 -10.21 -35.94 -17.79
CA LYS A 80 -9.19 -37.02 -17.74
C LYS A 80 -7.79 -36.45 -17.49
N LYS A 81 -7.45 -35.35 -18.15
CA LYS A 81 -6.18 -34.64 -17.93
C LYS A 81 -6.04 -34.19 -16.47
N PHE A 82 -7.08 -33.54 -15.97
CA PHE A 82 -7.14 -33.13 -14.54
C PHE A 82 -6.93 -34.31 -13.60
N TRP A 83 -7.63 -35.44 -13.82
CA TRP A 83 -7.49 -36.62 -12.96
C TRP A 83 -6.06 -37.15 -12.95
N SER A 84 -5.41 -37.22 -14.12
CA SER A 84 -4.02 -37.65 -14.24
C SER A 84 -3.07 -36.70 -13.45
N GLU A 85 -3.27 -35.40 -13.60
CA GLU A 85 -2.49 -34.39 -12.87
C GLU A 85 -2.76 -34.45 -11.35
N PHE A 86 -4.01 -34.65 -10.96
CA PHE A 86 -4.44 -34.78 -9.55
C PHE A 86 -3.78 -36.02 -8.92
N VAL A 87 -3.85 -37.18 -9.53
CA VAL A 87 -3.24 -38.40 -9.01
C VAL A 87 -1.72 -38.29 -8.93
N SER A 88 -1.08 -37.76 -9.97
CA SER A 88 0.36 -37.52 -9.96
C SER A 88 0.76 -36.59 -8.82
N PHE A 89 0.03 -35.46 -8.66
CA PHE A 89 0.31 -34.48 -7.63
C PHE A 89 0.14 -35.05 -6.20
N ILE A 90 -0.90 -35.85 -5.97
CA ILE A 90 -1.10 -36.48 -4.64
C ILE A 90 -0.05 -37.54 -4.39
N SER A 91 0.30 -38.35 -5.40
CA SER A 91 1.31 -39.42 -5.28
C SER A 91 2.72 -38.86 -5.00
N ASP A 92 3.00 -37.63 -5.43
CA ASP A 92 4.27 -36.94 -5.10
C ASP A 92 4.38 -36.55 -3.61
N HIS A 93 3.26 -36.55 -2.86
CA HIS A 93 3.19 -36.09 -1.48
C HIS A 93 2.66 -37.14 -0.49
N ILE A 94 1.97 -38.15 -0.97
CA ILE A 94 1.46 -39.26 -0.17
C ILE A 94 1.96 -40.56 -0.80
N ASP A 95 2.87 -41.21 -0.10
CA ASP A 95 3.43 -42.48 -0.53
C ASP A 95 2.34 -43.57 -0.66
N ASP A 96 2.47 -44.43 -1.64
CA ASP A 96 1.58 -45.56 -1.87
C ASP A 96 0.09 -45.20 -2.01
N PHE A 97 -0.22 -44.04 -2.59
CA PHE A 97 -1.61 -43.51 -2.73
C PHE A 97 -2.60 -44.60 -3.21
N ASN A 98 -2.29 -45.36 -4.27
CA ASN A 98 -3.16 -46.41 -4.80
C ASN A 98 -3.30 -47.64 -3.90
N ARG A 99 -2.41 -47.82 -2.93
CA ARG A 99 -2.46 -48.91 -1.92
C ARG A 99 -3.04 -48.48 -0.61
N LYS A 100 -3.06 -47.15 -0.36
CA LYS A 100 -3.52 -46.58 0.89
C LYS A 100 -5.00 -46.21 0.83
N PHE A 101 -5.49 -45.78 -0.33
CA PHE A 101 -6.86 -45.35 -0.53
C PHE A 101 -7.65 -46.31 -1.42
N VAL A 102 -8.92 -46.49 -1.10
CA VAL A 102 -9.89 -47.22 -1.92
C VAL A 102 -10.47 -46.27 -2.95
N ILE A 103 -10.20 -46.50 -4.23
CA ILE A 103 -10.60 -45.57 -5.29
C ILE A 103 -11.51 -46.28 -6.30
N TYR A 104 -12.70 -45.75 -6.52
CA TYR A 104 -13.67 -46.19 -7.49
C TYR A 104 -14.06 -45.08 -8.47
N LYS A 105 -14.19 -45.43 -9.73
CA LYS A 105 -14.69 -44.50 -10.74
C LYS A 105 -16.21 -44.46 -10.73
N THR A 106 -16.80 -43.26 -10.75
CA THR A 106 -18.25 -43.06 -10.81
C THR A 106 -18.79 -43.15 -12.22
N ILE A 107 -20.11 -43.36 -12.38
CA ILE A 107 -20.78 -43.48 -13.70
C ILE A 107 -20.54 -42.19 -14.52
N ASN A 108 -20.53 -41.03 -13.90
CA ASN A 108 -20.36 -39.74 -14.57
C ASN A 108 -18.88 -39.35 -14.73
N SER A 109 -17.98 -40.31 -14.80
CA SER A 109 -16.53 -40.13 -15.00
C SER A 109 -15.78 -39.46 -13.85
N GLY A 110 -16.40 -39.20 -12.70
CA GLY A 110 -15.72 -38.75 -11.47
C GLY A 110 -15.08 -39.92 -10.69
N TYR A 111 -14.58 -39.63 -9.50
CA TYR A 111 -13.90 -40.63 -8.66
C TYR A 111 -14.28 -40.44 -7.18
N HIS A 112 -14.44 -41.56 -6.47
CA HIS A 112 -14.52 -41.63 -5.01
C HIS A 112 -13.19 -42.14 -4.47
N ILE A 113 -12.60 -41.37 -3.54
CA ILE A 113 -11.40 -41.74 -2.74
C ILE A 113 -11.85 -41.97 -1.31
N ILE A 114 -11.82 -43.22 -0.85
CA ILE A 114 -12.48 -43.65 0.37
C ILE A 114 -11.43 -44.15 1.36
N TYR A 115 -11.57 -43.74 2.62
CA TYR A 115 -10.68 -44.12 3.73
C TYR A 115 -11.42 -44.07 5.05
N ARG A 116 -10.74 -44.49 6.13
CA ARG A 116 -11.17 -44.26 7.52
C ARG A 116 -10.25 -43.26 8.19
N CYS A 117 -10.81 -42.44 9.09
CA CYS A 117 -10.04 -41.51 9.92
C CYS A 117 -10.76 -41.28 11.26
N SER A 118 -10.04 -41.24 12.37
CA SER A 118 -10.59 -40.93 13.70
C SER A 118 -11.40 -39.62 13.72
N LYS A 119 -11.01 -38.64 12.91
CA LYS A 119 -11.66 -37.34 12.77
C LYS A 119 -12.45 -37.31 11.46
N VAL A 120 -13.76 -37.52 11.52
CA VAL A 120 -14.68 -37.33 10.40
C VAL A 120 -15.66 -36.22 10.72
N GLU A 121 -15.71 -35.23 9.86
CA GLU A 121 -16.59 -34.06 9.99
C GLU A 121 -17.73 -34.12 8.95
N GLY A 122 -18.55 -33.05 8.89
CA GLY A 122 -19.62 -32.93 7.88
C GLY A 122 -19.05 -32.72 6.46
N ASN A 123 -19.94 -32.71 5.48
CA ASN A 123 -19.58 -32.51 4.08
C ASN A 123 -18.98 -31.10 3.86
N ARG A 124 -17.85 -31.02 3.15
CA ARG A 124 -17.14 -29.78 2.84
C ARG A 124 -16.77 -29.71 1.37
N LYS A 125 -16.89 -28.52 0.77
CA LYS A 125 -16.29 -28.27 -0.54
C LYS A 125 -14.80 -28.01 -0.34
N LEU A 126 -13.95 -28.73 -1.07
CA LEU A 126 -12.49 -28.56 -1.01
C LEU A 126 -11.97 -27.79 -2.22
N ALA A 127 -12.59 -27.95 -3.39
CA ALA A 127 -12.21 -27.19 -4.58
C ALA A 127 -13.39 -26.90 -5.50
N THR A 128 -13.36 -25.72 -6.14
CA THR A 128 -14.25 -25.31 -7.24
C THR A 128 -13.40 -24.80 -8.40
N LEU A 129 -13.91 -24.83 -9.62
CA LEU A 129 -13.27 -24.22 -10.77
C LEU A 129 -13.70 -22.75 -10.91
N LYS A 130 -12.87 -21.96 -11.60
CA LYS A 130 -13.16 -20.55 -11.90
C LYS A 130 -14.52 -20.39 -12.59
N GLY A 131 -15.38 -19.54 -12.03
CA GLY A 131 -16.72 -19.27 -12.57
C GLY A 131 -17.76 -20.38 -12.33
N HIS A 132 -17.45 -21.41 -11.53
CA HIS A 132 -18.37 -22.50 -11.22
C HIS A 132 -18.80 -22.48 -9.74
N SER A 133 -20.11 -22.58 -9.47
CA SER A 133 -20.63 -22.75 -8.12
C SER A 133 -20.62 -24.19 -7.62
N GLN A 134 -20.48 -25.17 -8.54
CA GLN A 134 -20.45 -26.57 -8.22
C GLN A 134 -19.06 -27.00 -7.77
N ALA A 135 -19.01 -27.85 -6.73
CA ALA A 135 -17.75 -28.41 -6.26
C ALA A 135 -17.10 -29.31 -7.32
N LEU A 136 -15.80 -29.13 -7.55
CA LEU A 136 -14.93 -30.05 -8.26
C LEU A 136 -14.51 -31.20 -7.33
N ILE A 137 -14.18 -30.86 -6.09
CA ILE A 137 -13.77 -31.79 -5.05
C ILE A 137 -14.53 -31.44 -3.76
N GLU A 138 -15.19 -32.44 -3.18
CA GLU A 138 -15.88 -32.28 -1.91
C GLU A 138 -15.70 -33.50 -1.00
N THR A 139 -15.90 -33.35 0.31
CA THR A 139 -15.92 -34.46 1.24
C THR A 139 -17.33 -34.98 1.41
N ARG A 140 -17.43 -36.28 1.64
CA ARG A 140 -18.63 -36.95 2.16
C ARG A 140 -18.27 -37.59 3.49
N GLY A 141 -18.59 -36.88 4.58
CA GLY A 141 -18.33 -37.28 5.95
C GLY A 141 -19.60 -37.55 6.73
N THR A 142 -19.64 -37.15 8.01
CA THR A 142 -20.81 -37.30 8.88
C THR A 142 -22.03 -36.60 8.29
N GLY A 143 -23.16 -37.32 8.16
CA GLY A 143 -24.36 -36.80 7.52
C GLY A 143 -24.38 -36.95 6.00
N GLY A 144 -23.43 -37.66 5.43
CA GLY A 144 -23.32 -37.96 4.02
C GLY A 144 -23.54 -39.42 3.66
N TYR A 145 -23.54 -39.69 2.37
CA TYR A 145 -23.48 -41.05 1.80
C TYR A 145 -22.87 -41.00 0.40
N ILE A 146 -22.31 -42.12 -0.04
CA ILE A 146 -21.77 -42.32 -1.38
C ILE A 146 -22.47 -43.51 -2.05
N TYR A 147 -22.57 -43.46 -3.38
CA TYR A 147 -23.07 -44.58 -4.18
C TYR A 147 -21.94 -45.60 -4.36
N ILE A 148 -22.27 -46.92 -4.26
CA ILE A 148 -21.32 -47.99 -4.46
C ILE A 148 -21.16 -48.26 -5.97
N TYR A 149 -19.92 -48.29 -6.42
CA TYR A 149 -19.53 -48.58 -7.78
C TYR A 149 -18.67 -49.84 -7.85
N ASP A 150 -18.65 -50.53 -9.02
CA ASP A 150 -17.83 -51.71 -9.27
C ASP A 150 -16.55 -51.39 -10.08
N ASN A 151 -16.40 -50.16 -10.54
CA ASN A 151 -15.26 -49.73 -11.37
C ASN A 151 -14.07 -49.35 -10.45
N GLN A 152 -13.39 -50.34 -9.90
CA GLN A 152 -12.22 -50.15 -9.04
C GLN A 152 -11.04 -49.62 -9.86
N VAL A 153 -10.30 -48.67 -9.25
CA VAL A 153 -9.12 -48.03 -9.84
C VAL A 153 -7.88 -48.31 -8.98
N SER A 154 -8.02 -48.27 -7.64
CA SER A 154 -6.94 -48.58 -6.72
C SER A 154 -6.66 -50.10 -6.64
N GLU A 155 -5.52 -50.45 -6.06
CA GLU A 155 -5.21 -51.85 -5.73
C GLU A 155 -6.09 -52.37 -4.58
N MET A 156 -6.60 -51.49 -3.72
CA MET A 156 -7.42 -51.83 -2.56
C MET A 156 -8.91 -51.80 -2.88
N SER A 157 -9.64 -52.81 -2.42
CA SER A 157 -11.11 -52.86 -2.47
C SER A 157 -11.75 -52.28 -1.22
N TYR A 158 -13.09 -52.11 -1.20
CA TYR A 158 -13.82 -51.62 -0.02
C TYR A 158 -13.51 -52.42 1.24
N GLU A 159 -13.38 -53.75 1.12
CA GLU A 159 -13.14 -54.67 2.24
C GLU A 159 -11.75 -54.50 2.86
N GLN A 160 -10.84 -53.86 2.14
CA GLN A 160 -9.44 -53.65 2.54
C GLN A 160 -9.20 -52.19 2.99
N ILE A 161 -10.27 -51.38 3.13
CA ILE A 161 -10.18 -49.99 3.52
C ILE A 161 -9.30 -49.79 4.78
N GLN A 162 -8.35 -48.89 4.67
CA GLN A 162 -7.41 -48.60 5.77
C GLN A 162 -7.83 -47.33 6.53
N GLU A 163 -7.31 -47.22 7.74
CA GLU A 163 -7.40 -46.02 8.57
C GLU A 163 -6.14 -45.17 8.33
N ILE A 164 -6.34 -43.88 7.99
CA ILE A 164 -5.28 -42.88 7.90
C ILE A 164 -5.26 -42.03 9.16
N THR A 165 -4.12 -41.44 9.47
CA THR A 165 -3.98 -40.48 10.57
C THR A 165 -4.70 -39.19 10.31
N GLU A 166 -4.99 -38.39 11.33
CA GLU A 166 -5.54 -37.05 11.18
C GLU A 166 -4.59 -36.13 10.39
N GLU A 167 -3.28 -36.30 10.58
CA GLU A 167 -2.27 -35.56 9.82
C GLU A 167 -2.29 -35.90 8.33
N GLU A 168 -2.37 -37.18 7.98
CA GLU A 168 -2.50 -37.63 6.59
C GLU A 168 -3.79 -37.12 5.94
N ARG A 169 -4.89 -37.08 6.71
CA ARG A 169 -6.15 -36.50 6.25
C ARG A 169 -6.02 -35.00 5.96
N ASP A 170 -5.37 -34.26 6.86
CA ASP A 170 -5.15 -32.82 6.69
C ASP A 170 -4.23 -32.53 5.50
N ILE A 171 -3.20 -33.37 5.27
CA ILE A 171 -2.37 -33.33 4.06
C ILE A 171 -3.24 -33.56 2.81
N LEU A 172 -4.04 -34.63 2.80
CA LEU A 172 -4.92 -34.95 1.67
C LEU A 172 -5.90 -33.81 1.35
N PHE A 173 -6.47 -33.18 2.37
CA PHE A 173 -7.35 -32.02 2.20
C PHE A 173 -6.60 -30.81 1.63
N SER A 174 -5.40 -30.55 2.11
CA SER A 174 -4.55 -29.47 1.60
C SER A 174 -4.21 -29.67 0.12
N LEU A 175 -3.91 -30.91 -0.28
CA LEU A 175 -3.65 -31.27 -1.66
C LEU A 175 -4.90 -31.14 -2.53
N CYS A 176 -6.08 -31.52 -2.02
CA CYS A 176 -7.34 -31.29 -2.73
C CYS A 176 -7.65 -29.79 -2.91
N ARG A 177 -7.40 -28.97 -1.90
CA ARG A 177 -7.57 -27.51 -1.94
C ARG A 177 -6.58 -26.81 -2.87
N TYR A 178 -5.47 -27.41 -3.18
CA TYR A 178 -4.55 -26.91 -4.20
C TYR A 178 -5.25 -26.62 -5.53
N PHE A 179 -6.31 -27.36 -5.85
CA PHE A 179 -7.11 -27.22 -7.08
C PHE A 179 -8.29 -26.26 -6.93
N HIS A 180 -8.44 -25.62 -5.77
CA HIS A 180 -9.52 -24.65 -5.55
C HIS A 180 -9.25 -23.35 -6.31
N TYR A 181 -10.28 -22.83 -6.97
CA TYR A 181 -10.31 -21.50 -7.54
C TYR A 181 -11.63 -20.82 -7.11
N ASP A 182 -11.55 -19.77 -6.33
CA ASP A 182 -12.70 -18.96 -5.91
C ASP A 182 -12.51 -17.50 -6.34
N GLU A 183 -13.57 -16.90 -6.88
CA GLU A 183 -13.68 -15.46 -7.11
C GLU A 183 -14.18 -14.75 -5.84
N ALA A 184 -13.71 -15.16 -4.67
CA ALA A 184 -14.19 -14.61 -3.42
C ALA A 184 -13.96 -13.10 -3.38
N LYS A 185 -15.04 -12.35 -3.41
CA LYS A 185 -15.03 -10.95 -2.98
C LYS A 185 -14.79 -10.93 -1.48
N VAL A 186 -13.65 -10.42 -1.08
CA VAL A 186 -13.38 -10.16 0.34
C VAL A 186 -14.23 -8.98 0.76
N GLU A 187 -15.35 -9.23 1.40
CA GLU A 187 -16.13 -8.17 2.04
C GLU A 187 -15.47 -7.84 3.38
N VAL A 188 -14.70 -6.76 3.39
CA VAL A 188 -14.24 -6.16 4.64
C VAL A 188 -15.42 -5.41 5.24
N LYS A 189 -16.01 -5.96 6.30
CA LYS A 189 -17.08 -5.31 7.06
C LYS A 189 -16.50 -4.23 7.99
N VAL A 190 -16.05 -3.13 7.40
CA VAL A 190 -15.79 -1.87 8.11
C VAL A 190 -16.84 -0.89 7.61
N GLU A 191 -17.59 -0.27 8.50
CA GLU A 191 -18.59 0.73 8.08
C GLU A 191 -17.90 1.87 7.35
N ASN A 192 -18.19 2.00 6.06
CA ASN A 192 -17.53 2.91 5.14
C ASN A 192 -18.32 4.20 5.00
N THR A 193 -18.37 5.01 6.07
CA THR A 193 -19.06 6.31 6.05
C THR A 193 -18.11 7.50 5.86
N GLU A 194 -16.79 7.30 5.96
CA GLU A 194 -15.81 8.38 6.09
C GLU A 194 -14.86 8.57 4.90
N TYR A 195 -14.90 7.67 3.89
CA TYR A 195 -13.92 7.68 2.78
C TYR A 195 -14.56 8.07 1.45
N SER A 196 -13.90 8.92 0.66
CA SER A 196 -14.36 9.38 -0.65
C SER A 196 -13.66 8.73 -1.83
N GLY A 197 -12.50 8.12 -1.58
CA GLY A 197 -11.66 7.40 -2.53
C GLY A 197 -11.27 6.03 -1.97
N LEU A 198 -10.01 5.64 -2.14
CA LEU A 198 -9.49 4.41 -1.57
C LEU A 198 -9.60 4.42 -0.05
N THR A 199 -10.19 3.37 0.50
CA THR A 199 -10.18 3.14 1.94
C THR A 199 -8.78 2.76 2.42
N PRO A 200 -8.44 2.90 3.72
CA PRO A 200 -7.11 2.52 4.23
C PRO A 200 -6.72 1.08 3.89
N TRP A 201 -7.68 0.16 3.92
CA TRP A 201 -7.44 -1.25 3.61
C TRP A 201 -7.31 -1.52 2.11
N GLU A 202 -8.02 -0.80 1.24
CA GLU A 202 -7.85 -0.90 -0.21
C GLU A 202 -6.48 -0.38 -0.63
N ASP A 203 -6.08 0.77 -0.10
CA ASP A 203 -4.77 1.37 -0.35
C ASP A 203 -3.63 0.47 0.18
N TYR A 204 -3.78 -0.09 1.38
CA TYR A 204 -2.83 -1.04 1.93
C TYR A 204 -2.70 -2.30 1.06
N ASN A 205 -3.83 -2.83 0.58
CA ASN A 205 -3.85 -3.99 -0.32
C ASN A 205 -3.15 -3.73 -1.65
N GLN A 206 -3.23 -2.50 -2.18
CA GLN A 206 -2.55 -2.14 -3.42
C GLN A 206 -1.04 -1.98 -3.27
N ARG A 207 -0.58 -1.52 -2.10
CA ARG A 207 0.84 -1.23 -1.84
C ARG A 207 1.63 -2.41 -1.29
N ASN A 208 0.96 -3.45 -0.81
CA ASN A 208 1.59 -4.57 -0.14
C ASN A 208 1.25 -5.90 -0.80
N ARG A 209 2.18 -6.84 -0.78
CA ARG A 209 1.95 -8.22 -1.22
C ARG A 209 1.88 -9.16 -0.03
N VAL A 210 0.96 -10.10 -0.07
CA VAL A 210 0.81 -11.09 1.01
C VAL A 210 2.12 -11.86 1.23
N LEU A 211 2.80 -12.27 0.16
CA LEU A 211 4.05 -13.04 0.27
C LEU A 211 5.12 -12.30 1.10
N ASP A 212 5.23 -11.00 0.94
CA ASP A 212 6.22 -10.18 1.67
C ASP A 212 5.83 -10.05 3.16
N LEU A 213 4.52 -9.99 3.45
CA LEU A 213 4.00 -9.86 4.82
C LEU A 213 4.12 -11.14 5.67
N ILE A 214 4.08 -12.31 5.02
CA ILE A 214 4.16 -13.62 5.67
C ILE A 214 5.50 -14.33 5.45
N ALA A 215 6.50 -13.66 4.86
CA ALA A 215 7.79 -14.25 4.49
C ALA A 215 8.53 -14.90 5.67
N ASN A 216 8.31 -14.43 6.90
CA ASN A 216 8.90 -15.00 8.11
C ASN A 216 8.23 -16.30 8.57
N GLU A 217 6.99 -16.51 8.16
CA GLU A 217 6.14 -17.64 8.60
C GLU A 217 6.01 -18.70 7.52
N PHE A 218 6.05 -18.29 6.25
CA PHE A 218 5.85 -19.16 5.09
C PHE A 218 6.90 -18.92 4.02
N THR A 219 7.30 -20.01 3.37
CA THR A 219 8.25 -19.99 2.23
C THR A 219 7.52 -20.42 0.95
N ALA A 220 7.77 -19.72 -0.15
CA ALA A 220 7.31 -20.15 -1.48
C ALA A 220 8.09 -21.39 -1.91
N VAL A 221 7.38 -22.50 -2.18
CA VAL A 221 8.00 -23.77 -2.56
C VAL A 221 7.84 -24.10 -4.04
N LYS A 222 6.81 -23.55 -4.69
CA LYS A 222 6.57 -23.75 -6.13
C LYS A 222 5.85 -22.57 -6.74
N HIS A 223 6.31 -22.13 -7.91
CA HIS A 223 5.65 -21.10 -8.70
C HIS A 223 4.95 -21.75 -9.90
N LEU A 224 3.63 -21.71 -9.90
CA LEU A 224 2.79 -22.19 -10.99
C LEU A 224 2.41 -21.03 -11.91
N THR A 225 1.68 -21.32 -12.98
CA THR A 225 1.24 -20.29 -13.93
C THR A 225 0.31 -19.26 -13.27
N ASP A 226 -0.65 -19.72 -12.45
CA ASP A 226 -1.71 -18.94 -11.84
C ASP A 226 -1.49 -18.63 -10.35
N ARG A 227 -0.62 -19.37 -9.64
CA ARG A 227 -0.44 -19.24 -8.19
C ARG A 227 0.97 -19.56 -7.71
N ILE A 228 1.25 -19.16 -6.47
CA ILE A 228 2.46 -19.51 -5.72
C ILE A 228 2.05 -20.42 -4.57
N VAL A 229 2.65 -21.60 -4.49
CA VAL A 229 2.41 -22.56 -3.40
C VAL A 229 3.34 -22.23 -2.24
N ILE A 230 2.80 -22.18 -1.03
CA ILE A 230 3.52 -21.82 0.18
C ILE A 230 3.49 -22.92 1.22
N ARG A 231 4.57 -23.00 2.00
CA ARG A 231 4.76 -23.96 3.09
C ARG A 231 5.27 -23.21 4.32
N LYS A 232 4.83 -23.61 5.52
CA LYS A 232 5.31 -23.05 6.78
C LYS A 232 6.82 -23.30 6.92
N THR A 233 7.58 -22.30 7.32
CA THR A 233 9.05 -22.28 7.29
C THR A 233 9.70 -23.46 8.01
N ASN A 234 9.08 -23.97 9.10
CA ASN A 234 9.60 -25.08 9.91
C ASN A 234 8.96 -26.44 9.56
N SER A 235 8.16 -26.56 8.53
CA SER A 235 7.53 -27.82 8.12
C SER A 235 8.26 -28.41 6.93
N LYS A 236 8.56 -29.73 6.95
CA LYS A 236 9.30 -30.40 5.86
C LYS A 236 8.38 -30.92 4.75
N ASP A 237 7.17 -31.35 5.06
CA ASP A 237 6.42 -32.26 4.19
C ASP A 237 5.00 -31.82 3.82
N ALA A 238 4.46 -30.73 4.36
CA ALA A 238 3.09 -30.31 4.08
C ALA A 238 3.02 -28.99 3.28
N LEU A 239 2.09 -28.91 2.34
CA LEU A 239 1.69 -27.65 1.73
C LEU A 239 0.68 -26.98 2.66
N HIS A 240 0.87 -25.70 2.93
CA HIS A 240 0.05 -25.00 3.90
C HIS A 240 -0.86 -23.94 3.30
N GLY A 241 -0.68 -23.61 2.01
CA GLY A 241 -1.50 -22.66 1.30
C GLY A 241 -0.98 -22.30 -0.08
N PHE A 242 -1.67 -21.37 -0.71
CA PHE A 242 -1.24 -20.78 -1.96
C PHE A 242 -1.64 -19.29 -2.05
N ILE A 243 -0.98 -18.56 -2.94
CA ILE A 243 -1.27 -17.17 -3.27
C ILE A 243 -1.56 -17.08 -4.75
N TYR A 244 -2.74 -16.61 -5.13
CA TYR A 244 -3.10 -16.36 -6.51
C TYR A 244 -2.31 -15.20 -7.09
N LYS A 245 -1.79 -15.33 -8.31
CA LYS A 245 -0.96 -14.30 -8.96
C LYS A 245 -1.79 -13.16 -9.55
N ASP A 246 -3.01 -13.43 -9.96
CA ASP A 246 -3.94 -12.47 -10.55
C ASP A 246 -4.62 -11.57 -9.49
N THR A 247 -4.99 -12.14 -8.36
CA THR A 247 -5.70 -11.43 -7.27
C THR A 247 -4.81 -11.05 -6.10
N GLY A 248 -3.65 -11.71 -5.94
CA GLY A 248 -2.79 -11.57 -4.77
C GLY A 248 -3.38 -12.19 -3.49
N LEU A 249 -4.54 -12.87 -3.56
CA LEU A 249 -5.20 -13.48 -2.41
C LEU A 249 -4.46 -14.74 -1.95
N CYS A 250 -4.32 -14.86 -0.64
CA CYS A 250 -3.75 -16.03 0.01
C CYS A 250 -4.83 -16.91 0.62
N TYR A 251 -4.67 -18.21 0.49
CA TYR A 251 -5.48 -19.23 1.15
C TYR A 251 -4.59 -20.12 1.98
N LEU A 252 -4.89 -20.21 3.28
CA LEU A 252 -4.18 -21.09 4.21
C LEU A 252 -5.07 -22.29 4.58
N PHE A 253 -4.49 -23.47 4.59
CA PHE A 253 -5.16 -24.74 4.91
C PHE A 253 -4.86 -25.22 6.31
N THR A 254 -3.86 -24.64 6.97
CA THR A 254 -3.40 -25.03 8.30
C THR A 254 -4.13 -24.27 9.40
N THR A 255 -4.53 -24.96 10.43
CA THR A 255 -5.11 -24.36 11.65
C THR A 255 -4.04 -23.91 12.65
N ALA A 256 -2.76 -24.23 12.41
CA ALA A 256 -1.64 -23.91 13.29
C ALA A 256 -1.07 -22.50 13.05
N THR A 257 -1.91 -21.52 12.75
CA THR A 257 -1.56 -20.11 12.56
C THR A 257 -2.57 -19.20 13.24
N ILE A 258 -2.22 -17.92 13.38
CA ILE A 258 -3.12 -16.88 13.87
C ILE A 258 -4.17 -16.46 12.83
N TYR A 259 -3.95 -16.84 11.56
CA TYR A 259 -4.82 -16.47 10.45
C TYR A 259 -6.00 -17.43 10.30
N PRO A 260 -7.16 -16.96 9.85
CA PRO A 260 -8.27 -17.85 9.52
C PRO A 260 -7.88 -18.79 8.38
N HIS A 261 -8.24 -20.05 8.53
CA HIS A 261 -8.08 -21.05 7.49
C HIS A 261 -9.35 -21.08 6.59
N GLU A 262 -9.18 -21.56 5.36
CA GLU A 262 -10.27 -21.72 4.39
C GLU A 262 -10.99 -20.42 3.99
N SER A 263 -10.33 -19.29 4.20
CA SER A 263 -10.85 -17.97 3.83
C SER A 263 -9.80 -17.19 3.02
N PRO A 264 -10.23 -16.39 2.04
CA PRO A 264 -9.29 -15.56 1.29
C PRO A 264 -8.70 -14.47 2.19
N LEU A 265 -7.38 -14.38 2.21
CA LEU A 265 -6.64 -13.38 2.98
C LEU A 265 -6.05 -12.34 2.03
N THR A 266 -6.36 -11.09 2.26
CA THR A 266 -5.72 -9.93 1.63
C THR A 266 -4.50 -9.49 2.44
N PRO A 267 -3.64 -8.61 1.90
CA PRO A 267 -2.61 -7.95 2.69
C PRO A 267 -3.16 -7.29 3.97
N PHE A 268 -4.32 -6.63 3.88
CA PHE A 268 -4.97 -6.03 5.04
C PHE A 268 -5.48 -7.07 6.04
N SER A 269 -6.01 -8.19 5.58
CA SER A 269 -6.39 -9.30 6.49
C SER A 269 -5.18 -9.81 7.28
N ILE A 270 -4.05 -10.02 6.60
CA ILE A 270 -2.80 -10.40 7.26
C ILE A 270 -2.38 -9.36 8.31
N TYR A 271 -2.40 -8.07 7.96
CA TYR A 271 -2.07 -6.99 8.88
C TYR A 271 -3.00 -6.97 10.11
N ALA A 272 -4.31 -7.09 9.90
CA ALA A 272 -5.29 -7.09 10.98
C ALA A 272 -5.10 -8.27 11.95
N TYR A 273 -4.88 -9.49 11.45
CA TYR A 273 -4.63 -10.64 12.31
C TYR A 273 -3.28 -10.55 13.02
N LYS A 274 -2.24 -10.09 12.32
CA LYS A 274 -0.86 -10.03 12.86
C LYS A 274 -0.70 -9.02 14.00
N TYR A 275 -1.35 -7.88 13.90
CA TYR A 275 -1.14 -6.75 14.80
C TYR A 275 -2.35 -6.39 15.67
N PHE A 276 -3.56 -6.81 15.29
CA PHE A 276 -4.82 -6.43 15.93
C PHE A 276 -5.72 -7.63 16.25
N ASN A 277 -5.17 -8.86 16.22
CA ASN A 277 -5.92 -10.09 16.51
C ASN A 277 -7.26 -10.22 15.74
N GLY A 278 -7.27 -9.75 14.50
CA GLY A 278 -8.44 -9.78 13.61
C GLY A 278 -9.43 -8.63 13.80
N ASP A 279 -9.11 -7.62 14.61
CA ASP A 279 -9.92 -6.39 14.68
C ASP A 279 -9.63 -5.49 13.48
N TYR A 280 -10.43 -5.66 12.43
CA TYR A 280 -10.35 -4.89 11.19
C TYR A 280 -10.59 -3.39 11.40
N SER A 281 -11.42 -3.02 12.37
CA SER A 281 -11.71 -1.61 12.65
C SER A 281 -10.52 -0.90 13.28
N ALA A 282 -9.89 -1.53 14.27
CA ALA A 282 -8.66 -1.02 14.88
C ALA A 282 -7.51 -0.97 13.87
N ALA A 283 -7.35 -2.02 13.06
CA ALA A 283 -6.36 -2.10 12.00
C ALA A 283 -6.54 -0.98 10.96
N ALA A 284 -7.77 -0.73 10.50
CA ALA A 284 -8.07 0.33 9.54
C ALA A 284 -7.78 1.73 10.10
N LYS A 285 -8.09 1.97 11.39
CA LYS A 285 -7.77 3.23 12.07
C LYS A 285 -6.27 3.47 12.19
N GLU A 286 -5.49 2.41 12.45
CA GLU A 286 -4.04 2.55 12.52
C GLU A 286 -3.42 2.78 11.15
N LEU A 287 -3.85 2.04 10.12
CA LEU A 287 -3.43 2.29 8.74
C LEU A 287 -3.74 3.72 8.29
N TYR A 288 -4.90 4.24 8.70
CA TYR A 288 -5.24 5.63 8.41
C TYR A 288 -4.24 6.60 9.06
N LYS A 289 -3.83 6.39 10.33
CA LYS A 289 -2.79 7.20 10.99
C LYS A 289 -1.42 7.05 10.31
N GLU A 290 -1.14 5.87 9.76
CA GLU A 290 0.06 5.59 8.97
C GLU A 290 0.03 6.20 7.56
N GLY A 291 -1.09 6.85 7.17
CA GLY A 291 -1.23 7.55 5.90
C GLY A 291 -1.76 6.69 4.76
N TYR A 292 -2.46 5.60 5.06
CA TYR A 292 -3.19 4.82 4.06
C TYR A 292 -4.63 5.32 3.91
N GLY A 293 -5.13 5.29 2.67
CA GLY A 293 -6.50 5.65 2.33
C GLY A 293 -6.73 7.16 2.13
N GLU A 294 -7.87 7.46 1.55
CA GLU A 294 -8.31 8.83 1.24
C GLU A 294 -9.57 9.15 2.05
N ARG A 295 -9.45 10.09 2.97
CA ARG A 295 -10.60 10.54 3.77
C ARG A 295 -11.53 11.40 2.92
N LYS A 296 -12.85 11.26 3.08
CA LYS A 296 -13.80 12.26 2.57
C LYS A 296 -13.41 13.62 3.12
N ILE A 297 -12.96 14.52 2.24
CA ILE A 297 -12.90 15.93 2.56
C ILE A 297 -14.38 16.35 2.69
N ARG A 298 -14.95 16.30 3.90
CA ARG A 298 -16.18 17.04 4.15
C ARG A 298 -15.88 18.47 3.74
N LYS A 299 -16.62 19.03 2.79
CA LYS A 299 -16.62 20.48 2.60
C LYS A 299 -17.08 21.06 3.94
N VAL A 300 -16.11 21.46 4.76
CA VAL A 300 -16.42 22.32 5.90
C VAL A 300 -16.82 23.63 5.26
N GLU A 301 -18.08 24.01 5.39
CA GLU A 301 -18.54 25.34 4.99
C GLU A 301 -17.88 26.33 5.96
N ILE A 302 -16.68 26.78 5.59
CA ILE A 302 -16.04 27.91 6.26
C ILE A 302 -16.79 29.15 5.76
N GLU A 303 -17.33 29.93 6.70
CA GLU A 303 -18.02 31.18 6.39
C GLU A 303 -17.16 32.02 5.44
N LYS A 304 -17.71 32.44 4.31
CA LYS A 304 -16.98 33.29 3.35
C LYS A 304 -16.56 34.57 4.02
N ILE A 305 -15.26 34.74 4.26
CA ILE A 305 -14.66 35.96 4.76
C ILE A 305 -14.20 36.76 3.55
N GLU A 306 -14.53 38.08 3.50
CA GLU A 306 -14.05 38.95 2.43
C GLU A 306 -12.53 39.09 2.48
N ILE A 307 -11.87 38.94 1.31
CA ILE A 307 -10.43 39.16 1.17
C ILE A 307 -10.15 40.65 1.32
N PRO A 308 -9.23 41.05 2.22
CA PRO A 308 -8.86 42.45 2.33
C PRO A 308 -8.30 43.00 1.00
N LYS A 309 -8.81 44.12 0.54
CA LYS A 309 -8.35 44.79 -0.70
C LYS A 309 -7.22 45.79 -0.40
N GLU A 310 -6.09 45.30 0.04
CA GLU A 310 -4.88 46.11 0.24
C GLU A 310 -3.82 45.71 -0.76
N ASP A 311 -3.22 46.64 -1.45
CA ASP A 311 -2.32 46.42 -2.62
C ASP A 311 -0.99 45.72 -2.28
N LEU A 312 -0.70 45.49 -1.00
CA LEU A 312 0.58 44.91 -0.51
C LEU A 312 0.42 43.62 0.29
N ILE A 313 -0.76 43.00 0.30
CA ILE A 313 -1.01 41.72 0.97
C ILE A 313 -0.77 40.58 -0.01
N PHE A 314 -0.30 39.43 0.50
CA PHE A 314 -0.13 38.24 -0.29
C PHE A 314 -1.44 37.84 -1.01
N PRO A 315 -1.43 37.66 -2.33
CA PRO A 315 -2.64 37.38 -3.14
C PRO A 315 -3.11 35.93 -2.93
N ILE A 316 -3.86 35.67 -1.85
CA ILE A 316 -4.33 34.31 -1.50
C ILE A 316 -5.39 33.78 -2.47
N ASP A 317 -5.99 34.64 -3.30
CA ASP A 317 -6.93 34.30 -4.39
C ASP A 317 -6.32 33.42 -5.48
N VAL A 318 -4.99 33.31 -5.52
CA VAL A 318 -4.28 32.34 -6.38
C VAL A 318 -4.48 30.87 -5.91
N PHE A 319 -4.88 30.66 -4.66
CA PHE A 319 -5.11 29.33 -4.10
C PHE A 319 -6.58 28.90 -4.24
N PRO A 320 -6.89 27.60 -4.17
CA PRO A 320 -8.26 27.10 -4.10
C PRO A 320 -9.07 27.71 -2.95
N GLU A 321 -10.39 27.92 -3.15
CA GLU A 321 -11.27 28.57 -2.16
C GLU A 321 -11.21 27.95 -0.76
N SER A 322 -11.02 26.64 -0.68
CA SER A 322 -10.90 25.89 0.58
C SER A 322 -9.66 26.34 1.37
N ILE A 323 -8.54 26.56 0.71
CA ILE A 323 -7.28 27.04 1.31
C ILE A 323 -7.36 28.50 1.65
N GLN A 324 -7.95 29.34 0.77
CA GLN A 324 -8.20 30.74 1.08
C GLN A 324 -8.97 30.87 2.39
N SER A 325 -10.08 30.14 2.51
CA SER A 325 -10.92 30.12 3.69
C SER A 325 -10.17 29.69 4.96
N TYR A 326 -9.30 28.70 4.87
CA TYR A 326 -8.45 28.27 5.99
C TYR A 326 -7.47 29.37 6.42
N ILE A 327 -6.82 30.04 5.49
CA ILE A 327 -5.88 31.16 5.76
C ILE A 327 -6.62 32.32 6.43
N LEU A 328 -7.75 32.72 5.86
CA LEU A 328 -8.56 33.84 6.39
C LEU A 328 -9.12 33.54 7.79
N LEU A 329 -9.53 32.30 8.02
CA LEU A 329 -9.98 31.89 9.36
C LEU A 329 -8.85 31.97 10.39
N ASN A 330 -7.64 31.54 10.05
CA ASN A 330 -6.47 31.67 10.92
C ASN A 330 -6.13 33.14 11.20
N GLN A 331 -6.23 34.02 10.21
CA GLN A 331 -6.08 35.46 10.42
C GLN A 331 -7.14 35.99 11.39
N LYS A 332 -8.42 35.69 11.13
CA LYS A 332 -9.57 36.19 11.94
C LYS A 332 -9.56 35.69 13.37
N THR A 333 -9.08 34.47 13.62
CA THR A 333 -9.20 33.81 14.94
C THR A 333 -7.90 33.87 15.76
N LEU A 334 -6.75 33.70 15.09
CA LEU A 334 -5.46 33.59 15.76
C LEU A 334 -4.50 34.75 15.45
N ASN A 335 -4.98 35.76 14.71
CA ASN A 335 -4.19 36.90 14.29
C ASN A 335 -2.93 36.53 13.50
N HIS A 336 -2.99 35.42 12.74
CA HIS A 336 -1.89 34.99 11.90
C HIS A 336 -1.76 35.87 10.64
N SER A 337 -0.55 36.13 10.19
CA SER A 337 -0.32 36.90 8.96
C SER A 337 -0.64 36.12 7.72
N ILE A 338 -1.49 36.67 6.84
CA ILE A 338 -1.78 36.14 5.51
C ILE A 338 -0.48 35.94 4.71
N ASP A 339 0.40 36.95 4.75
CA ASP A 339 1.68 36.91 4.02
C ASP A 339 2.58 35.77 4.46
N TYR A 340 2.72 35.57 5.78
CA TYR A 340 3.54 34.49 6.29
C TYR A 340 2.93 33.13 6.00
N MET A 341 1.60 33.02 6.07
CA MET A 341 0.91 31.75 5.74
C MET A 341 0.98 31.44 4.26
N GLY A 342 0.71 32.41 3.37
CA GLY A 342 0.77 32.23 1.92
C GLY A 342 2.16 31.83 1.44
N CYS A 343 3.20 32.52 1.94
CA CYS A 343 4.60 32.18 1.67
C CYS A 343 4.96 30.77 2.19
N SER A 344 4.51 30.43 3.40
CA SER A 344 4.75 29.11 3.99
C SER A 344 4.06 27.99 3.21
N LEU A 345 2.88 28.28 2.64
CA LEU A 345 2.17 27.32 1.81
C LEU A 345 2.91 27.06 0.49
N LEU A 346 3.42 28.09 -0.19
CA LEU A 346 4.25 27.91 -1.39
C LEU A 346 5.47 27.03 -1.09
N TRP A 347 6.16 27.27 0.02
CA TRP A 347 7.28 26.44 0.43
C TRP A 347 6.85 24.98 0.73
N LEU A 348 5.71 24.79 1.40
CA LEU A 348 5.16 23.47 1.68
C LEU A 348 4.82 22.72 0.38
N LEU A 349 4.19 23.39 -0.58
CA LEU A 349 3.89 22.82 -1.90
C LEU A 349 5.17 22.42 -2.64
N SER A 350 6.21 23.25 -2.59
CA SER A 350 7.52 22.93 -3.16
C SER A 350 8.10 21.63 -2.60
N LEU A 351 8.03 21.41 -1.29
CA LEU A 351 8.44 20.15 -0.66
C LEU A 351 7.55 18.99 -1.07
N CYS A 352 6.22 19.17 -1.09
CA CYS A 352 5.27 18.13 -1.44
C CYS A 352 5.45 17.65 -2.89
N ILE A 353 5.64 18.56 -3.82
CA ILE A 353 5.83 18.24 -5.25
C ILE A 353 7.24 17.69 -5.47
N GLY A 354 8.24 18.37 -4.98
CA GLY A 354 9.62 17.91 -5.12
C GLY A 354 10.05 17.75 -6.57
N ASN A 355 10.90 16.78 -6.82
CA ASN A 355 11.36 16.39 -8.16
C ASN A 355 10.32 15.57 -8.95
N ALA A 356 9.11 15.37 -8.46
CA ALA A 356 8.08 14.63 -9.19
C ALA A 356 7.64 15.37 -10.46
N CYS A 357 7.64 16.71 -10.46
CA CYS A 357 7.26 17.54 -11.60
C CYS A 357 8.30 18.61 -11.93
N LYS A 358 8.36 18.96 -13.21
CA LYS A 358 9.03 20.16 -13.71
C LYS A 358 8.13 20.84 -14.74
N VAL A 359 8.17 22.17 -14.80
CA VAL A 359 7.48 22.92 -15.87
C VAL A 359 8.44 23.15 -17.02
N GLU A 360 8.02 22.79 -18.23
CA GLU A 360 8.75 23.10 -19.47
C GLU A 360 8.22 24.40 -20.05
N VAL A 361 8.98 25.47 -19.85
CA VAL A 361 8.68 26.80 -20.39
C VAL A 361 8.76 26.80 -21.91
N LYS A 362 9.80 26.17 -22.43
CA LYS A 362 9.99 25.83 -23.85
C LYS A 362 11.02 24.73 -23.99
N THR A 363 11.09 24.11 -25.15
CA THR A 363 12.09 23.05 -25.40
C THR A 363 13.49 23.52 -25.04
N GLY A 364 14.12 22.82 -24.11
CA GLY A 364 15.46 23.16 -23.60
C GLY A 364 15.48 24.10 -22.39
N TRP A 365 14.31 24.59 -21.93
CA TRP A 365 14.19 25.34 -20.68
C TRP A 365 13.12 24.77 -19.77
N ARG A 366 13.57 24.17 -18.67
CA ARG A 366 12.71 23.57 -17.64
C ARG A 366 13.03 24.16 -16.27
N GLU A 367 11.99 24.45 -15.49
CA GLU A 367 12.11 24.90 -14.11
C GLU A 367 11.58 23.84 -13.14
N SER A 368 12.27 23.71 -12.00
CA SER A 368 11.79 22.92 -10.85
C SER A 368 10.92 23.81 -9.95
N CYS A 369 10.27 23.22 -8.96
CA CYS A 369 9.50 23.97 -7.97
C CYS A 369 10.35 24.51 -6.79
N ASN A 370 11.67 24.53 -6.88
CA ASN A 370 12.54 24.95 -5.78
C ASN A 370 12.43 26.45 -5.49
N ILE A 371 12.08 26.80 -4.24
CA ILE A 371 11.91 28.21 -3.81
C ILE A 371 12.59 28.47 -2.45
N TRP A 372 13.14 29.67 -2.29
CA TRP A 372 13.75 30.14 -1.05
C TRP A 372 13.03 31.39 -0.55
N ILE A 373 12.55 31.36 0.71
CA ILE A 373 11.71 32.42 1.27
C ILE A 373 12.23 32.86 2.63
N GLY A 374 12.43 34.15 2.80
CA GLY A 374 12.71 34.83 4.05
C GLY A 374 11.52 35.64 4.55
N LEU A 375 11.04 35.36 5.75
CA LEU A 375 9.93 36.07 6.40
C LEU A 375 10.48 37.14 7.32
N ILE A 376 10.44 38.40 6.89
CA ILE A 376 10.98 39.54 7.63
C ILE A 376 9.93 40.06 8.60
N GLY A 377 10.30 40.24 9.88
CA GLY A 377 9.42 40.81 10.87
C GLY A 377 10.09 40.92 12.24
N LYS A 378 9.66 41.92 13.05
CA LYS A 378 10.10 42.09 14.42
C LYS A 378 9.75 40.87 15.28
N ALA A 379 10.40 40.74 16.41
CA ALA A 379 10.01 39.75 17.42
C ALA A 379 8.55 40.01 17.88
N GLY A 380 7.78 38.97 18.09
CA GLY A 380 6.38 39.08 18.56
C GLY A 380 5.33 39.25 17.47
N LEU A 381 5.69 39.44 16.19
CA LEU A 381 4.72 39.56 15.09
C LEU A 381 4.08 38.23 14.63
N GLY A 382 4.23 37.15 15.37
CA GLY A 382 3.55 35.90 15.09
C GLY A 382 4.10 35.15 13.86
N LYS A 383 5.37 35.31 13.46
CA LYS A 383 5.99 34.57 12.35
C LYS A 383 5.87 33.05 12.52
N THR A 384 6.47 32.53 13.59
CA THR A 384 6.52 31.08 13.88
C THR A 384 5.12 30.46 14.05
N PRO A 385 4.15 31.06 14.76
CA PRO A 385 2.78 30.55 14.79
C PRO A 385 2.12 30.48 13.42
N SER A 386 2.26 31.53 12.59
CA SER A 386 1.70 31.57 11.22
C SER A 386 2.31 30.48 10.33
N ILE A 387 3.64 30.26 10.41
CA ILE A 387 4.32 29.18 9.70
C ILE A 387 3.78 27.83 10.17
N ASN A 388 3.73 27.61 11.49
CA ASN A 388 3.31 26.33 12.06
C ASN A 388 1.87 25.98 11.69
N ALA A 389 0.97 26.94 11.58
CA ALA A 389 -0.40 26.73 11.14
C ALA A 389 -0.50 26.12 9.74
N ILE A 390 0.51 26.31 8.92
CA ILE A 390 0.59 25.79 7.55
C ILE A 390 1.37 24.46 7.48
N ILE A 391 2.52 24.38 8.16
CA ILE A 391 3.45 23.27 7.96
C ILE A 391 3.20 22.07 8.88
N PHE A 392 2.30 22.17 9.88
CA PHE A 392 2.13 21.13 10.90
C PHE A 392 1.81 19.73 10.33
N PRO A 393 1.04 19.55 9.22
CA PRO A 393 0.77 18.22 8.71
C PRO A 393 2.04 17.48 8.27
N ILE A 394 2.91 18.18 7.54
CA ILE A 394 4.18 17.60 7.06
C ILE A 394 5.22 17.53 8.18
N SER A 395 5.21 18.43 9.15
CA SER A 395 6.06 18.35 10.36
C SER A 395 5.72 17.11 11.19
N LYS A 396 4.43 16.79 11.33
CA LYS A 396 3.95 15.57 11.99
C LYS A 396 4.40 14.31 11.24
N LYS A 397 4.25 14.30 9.91
CA LYS A 397 4.74 13.22 9.05
C LYS A 397 6.26 13.06 9.16
N ASN A 398 7.02 14.14 9.09
CA ASN A 398 8.47 14.12 9.26
C ASN A 398 8.89 13.51 10.61
N SER A 399 8.20 13.88 11.70
CA SER A 399 8.44 13.32 13.03
C SER A 399 8.15 11.82 13.10
N PHE A 400 7.13 11.35 12.40
CA PHE A 400 6.81 9.93 12.27
C PHE A 400 7.92 9.18 11.51
N GLU A 401 8.35 9.67 10.34
CA GLU A 401 9.39 9.04 9.53
C GLU A 401 10.72 8.93 10.30
N ILE A 402 11.10 9.98 11.04
CA ILE A 402 12.31 9.96 11.88
C ILE A 402 12.22 8.90 12.98
N LYS A 403 11.08 8.82 13.69
CA LYS A 403 10.88 7.81 14.75
C LYS A 403 10.88 6.40 14.16
N HIS A 404 10.24 6.21 13.03
CA HIS A 404 10.22 4.93 12.32
C HIS A 404 11.64 4.49 11.95
N PHE A 405 12.40 5.36 11.30
CA PHE A 405 13.81 5.09 10.98
C PHE A 405 14.63 4.74 12.23
N GLN A 406 14.49 5.49 13.33
CA GLN A 406 15.23 5.21 14.58
C GLN A 406 14.92 3.81 15.12
N ASN A 407 13.65 3.37 15.07
CA ASN A 407 13.25 2.05 15.51
C ASN A 407 13.82 0.94 14.61
N GLU A 408 13.74 1.11 13.30
CA GLU A 408 14.28 0.13 12.34
C GLU A 408 15.81 0.08 12.41
N TYR A 409 16.47 1.21 12.55
CA TYR A 409 17.92 1.29 12.69
C TYR A 409 18.41 0.62 13.98
N LYS A 410 17.63 0.71 15.07
CA LYS A 410 17.92 -0.02 16.30
C LYS A 410 17.88 -1.54 16.07
N LYS A 411 16.85 -2.05 15.40
CA LYS A 411 16.75 -3.48 15.03
C LYS A 411 17.91 -3.92 14.15
N TYR A 412 18.26 -3.10 13.16
CA TYR A 412 19.42 -3.35 12.29
C TYR A 412 20.73 -3.43 13.10
N LYS A 413 20.96 -2.51 14.04
CA LYS A 413 22.15 -2.52 14.92
C LYS A 413 22.18 -3.72 15.87
N GLU A 414 21.04 -4.19 16.34
CA GLU A 414 20.93 -5.43 17.12
C GLU A 414 21.31 -6.63 16.23
N TYR A 415 20.81 -6.68 15.00
CA TYR A 415 21.17 -7.72 14.02
C TYR A 415 22.67 -7.68 13.66
N GLU A 416 23.27 -6.51 13.45
CA GLU A 416 24.71 -6.38 13.15
C GLU A 416 25.60 -6.99 14.23
N ARG A 417 25.18 -6.92 15.51
CA ARG A 417 25.93 -7.46 16.67
C ARG A 417 25.90 -8.98 16.78
N LEU A 418 25.00 -9.64 16.05
CA LEU A 418 24.92 -11.10 16.05
C LEU A 418 26.15 -11.72 15.38
N THR A 419 26.58 -12.86 15.91
CA THR A 419 27.63 -13.67 15.29
C THR A 419 27.17 -14.28 13.98
N ALA A 420 28.09 -14.68 13.11
CA ALA A 420 27.77 -15.32 11.83
C ALA A 420 26.92 -16.61 11.98
N LYS A 421 26.96 -17.27 13.15
CA LYS A 421 26.14 -18.44 13.45
C LYS A 421 24.72 -18.02 13.82
N GLU A 422 24.57 -17.03 14.68
CA GLU A 422 23.25 -16.50 15.09
C GLU A 422 22.51 -15.84 13.92
N LYS A 423 23.23 -15.17 13.01
CA LYS A 423 22.64 -14.57 11.77
C LYS A 423 22.05 -15.60 10.83
N LYS A 424 22.43 -16.89 10.92
CA LYS A 424 21.81 -17.97 10.13
C LYS A 424 20.44 -18.39 10.65
N ASP A 425 20.20 -18.16 11.93
CA ASP A 425 18.98 -18.58 12.63
C ASP A 425 17.94 -17.45 12.74
N VAL A 426 18.28 -16.24 12.25
CA VAL A 426 17.39 -15.07 12.24
C VAL A 426 17.30 -14.51 10.83
N GLU A 427 16.20 -13.79 10.54
CA GLU A 427 16.01 -13.12 9.27
C GLU A 427 17.05 -12.00 9.05
N GLU A 428 17.48 -11.83 7.80
CA GLU A 428 18.38 -10.76 7.42
C GLU A 428 17.69 -9.40 7.58
N VAL A 429 18.20 -8.57 8.49
CA VAL A 429 17.75 -7.19 8.66
C VAL A 429 18.63 -6.28 7.83
N ARG A 430 18.08 -5.65 6.81
CA ARG A 430 18.78 -4.67 5.96
C ARG A 430 18.88 -3.32 6.65
N GLU A 431 19.92 -2.59 6.33
CA GLU A 431 20.06 -1.22 6.79
C GLU A 431 18.89 -0.37 6.27
N PRO A 432 18.11 0.29 7.17
CA PRO A 432 16.99 1.09 6.74
C PRO A 432 17.44 2.39 6.08
N VAL A 433 16.70 2.84 5.08
CA VAL A 433 16.91 4.14 4.42
C VAL A 433 16.34 5.25 5.31
N ARG A 434 17.13 6.30 5.54
CA ARG A 434 16.71 7.45 6.35
C ARG A 434 15.75 8.35 5.58
N LYS A 435 14.45 8.21 5.85
CA LYS A 435 13.42 9.12 5.32
C LYS A 435 13.30 10.34 6.22
N GLN A 436 13.53 11.51 5.66
CA GLN A 436 13.40 12.79 6.36
C GLN A 436 12.97 13.88 5.39
N LEU A 437 11.93 14.63 5.72
CA LEU A 437 11.32 15.62 4.84
C LEU A 437 11.82 17.04 5.15
N ILE A 438 12.04 17.34 6.44
CA ILE A 438 12.42 18.68 6.90
C ILE A 438 13.65 18.56 7.79
N VAL A 439 14.59 19.47 7.59
CA VAL A 439 15.77 19.64 8.43
C VAL A 439 15.84 21.08 8.95
N ASN A 440 16.33 21.24 10.19
CA ASN A 440 16.48 22.54 10.84
C ASN A 440 17.94 22.97 10.94
N ASP A 441 18.83 22.05 11.32
CA ASP A 441 20.25 22.27 11.44
C ASP A 441 21.01 21.10 10.83
N ILE A 442 21.82 21.38 9.78
CA ILE A 442 22.52 20.36 9.01
C ILE A 442 23.68 21.02 8.24
N THR A 443 24.81 20.34 8.14
CA THR A 443 25.89 20.77 7.27
C THR A 443 25.58 20.42 5.81
N VAL A 444 26.24 21.09 4.88
CA VAL A 444 26.05 20.86 3.43
C VAL A 444 26.35 19.40 3.05
N GLU A 445 27.40 18.81 3.62
CA GLU A 445 27.74 17.41 3.38
C GLU A 445 26.65 16.45 3.84
N ALA A 446 26.20 16.62 5.09
CA ALA A 446 25.14 15.77 5.64
C ALA A 446 23.81 15.97 4.91
N LEU A 447 23.54 17.17 4.39
CA LEU A 447 22.38 17.46 3.57
C LEU A 447 22.45 16.77 2.21
N ALA A 448 23.62 16.76 1.58
CA ALA A 448 23.83 16.06 0.31
C ALA A 448 23.66 14.54 0.48
N ASP A 449 24.27 13.95 1.50
CA ASP A 449 24.11 12.52 1.82
C ASP A 449 22.65 12.17 2.08
N LEU A 450 21.95 12.99 2.87
CA LEU A 450 20.55 12.78 3.16
C LEU A 450 19.65 12.93 1.91
N HIS A 451 20.03 13.83 0.98
CA HIS A 451 19.29 14.03 -0.26
C HIS A 451 19.48 12.88 -1.24
N GLU A 452 20.63 12.19 -1.26
CA GLU A 452 20.81 10.94 -2.03
C GLU A 452 19.77 9.88 -1.63
N GLU A 453 19.44 9.80 -0.33
CA GLU A 453 18.41 8.87 0.19
C GLU A 453 16.99 9.40 0.01
N ASN A 454 16.80 10.71 -0.15
CA ASN A 454 15.52 11.41 -0.29
C ASN A 454 15.45 12.18 -1.62
N GLN A 455 15.60 11.50 -2.74
CA GLN A 455 15.74 12.07 -4.08
C GLN A 455 14.58 12.99 -4.50
N VAL A 456 13.41 12.82 -3.92
CA VAL A 456 12.25 13.69 -4.25
C VAL A 456 12.47 15.11 -3.77
N GLY A 457 13.15 15.30 -2.64
CA GLY A 457 13.50 16.59 -2.10
C GLY A 457 13.48 16.62 -0.57
N ILE A 458 14.21 17.56 -0.01
CA ILE A 458 14.31 17.83 1.42
C ILE A 458 14.19 19.33 1.64
N ALA A 459 13.33 19.74 2.57
CA ALA A 459 13.15 21.14 2.87
C ALA A 459 13.99 21.60 4.08
N VAL A 460 14.50 22.81 4.01
CA VAL A 460 15.17 23.47 5.14
C VAL A 460 14.19 24.47 5.78
N PHE A 461 13.92 24.28 7.05
CA PHE A 461 13.17 25.23 7.87
C PHE A 461 14.05 25.75 9.01
N LYS A 462 14.23 27.06 9.08
CA LYS A 462 14.98 27.70 10.17
C LYS A 462 14.16 28.82 10.81
N ASP A 463 14.04 28.80 12.12
CA ASP A 463 13.37 29.88 12.85
C ASP A 463 14.08 31.23 12.63
N GLU A 464 15.42 31.21 12.50
CA GLU A 464 16.27 32.35 12.14
C GLU A 464 17.21 31.98 10.99
N LEU A 465 17.05 32.62 9.81
CA LEU A 465 17.91 32.38 8.62
C LEU A 465 19.31 32.98 8.75
N ASN A 466 19.55 33.85 9.70
CA ASN A 466 20.86 34.46 9.91
C ASN A 466 21.99 33.43 10.06
N GLY A 467 21.75 32.33 10.79
CA GLY A 467 22.69 31.23 10.92
C GLY A 467 23.02 30.59 9.57
N TRP A 468 22.00 30.26 8.78
CA TRP A 468 22.13 29.67 7.45
C TRP A 468 22.97 30.54 6.50
N ILE A 469 22.73 31.84 6.49
CA ILE A 469 23.46 32.79 5.64
C ILE A 469 24.92 32.94 6.11
N LYS A 470 25.17 32.98 7.41
CA LYS A 470 26.53 33.09 7.97
C LYS A 470 27.33 31.81 7.79
N ASP A 471 26.70 30.65 7.85
CA ASP A 471 27.37 29.36 7.73
C ASP A 471 27.92 29.12 6.31
N MET A 472 27.33 29.75 5.28
CA MET A 472 27.81 29.65 3.90
C MET A 472 29.26 30.12 3.70
N ASN A 473 29.76 30.98 4.58
CA ASN A 473 31.09 31.58 4.50
C ASN A 473 32.07 31.10 5.58
N LYS A 474 31.61 30.16 6.47
CA LYS A 474 32.33 29.83 7.73
C LYS A 474 33.58 28.99 7.57
N TYR A 475 33.63 28.02 6.68
CA TYR A 475 34.72 27.04 6.61
C TYR A 475 35.70 27.24 5.42
N LYS A 476 35.22 27.74 4.31
CA LYS A 476 36.01 28.20 3.15
C LYS A 476 35.19 29.24 2.38
N PRO A 477 35.69 30.41 2.11
CA PRO A 477 34.99 31.37 1.28
C PRO A 477 34.57 30.73 -0.05
N GLY A 478 33.29 30.67 -0.33
CA GLY A 478 32.72 30.30 -1.63
C GLY A 478 32.24 28.84 -1.81
N SER A 479 32.74 27.82 -1.07
CA SER A 479 32.40 26.42 -1.39
C SER A 479 30.94 26.02 -1.09
N ASP A 480 30.40 26.47 0.01
CA ASP A 480 29.03 26.13 0.42
C ASP A 480 28.01 27.01 -0.32
N LEU A 481 28.38 28.23 -0.65
CA LEU A 481 27.57 29.12 -1.49
C LEU A 481 27.35 28.51 -2.88
N GLU A 482 28.41 27.98 -3.52
CA GLU A 482 28.29 27.34 -4.84
C GLU A 482 27.34 26.13 -4.84
N PHE A 483 27.36 25.32 -3.77
CA PHE A 483 26.41 24.24 -3.58
C PHE A 483 24.95 24.77 -3.55
N TRP A 484 24.68 25.79 -2.74
CA TRP A 484 23.36 26.37 -2.63
C TRP A 484 22.89 27.00 -3.94
N LEU A 485 23.75 27.71 -4.67
CA LEU A 485 23.41 28.29 -5.97
C LEU A 485 23.06 27.20 -7.00
N SER A 486 23.80 26.08 -7.00
CA SER A 486 23.50 24.90 -7.81
C SER A 486 22.17 24.26 -7.41
N CYS A 487 21.89 24.13 -6.09
CA CYS A 487 20.62 23.65 -5.60
C CYS A 487 19.45 24.51 -6.03
N TRP A 488 19.56 25.84 -5.96
CA TRP A 488 18.49 26.73 -6.41
C TRP A 488 18.14 26.53 -7.89
N SER A 489 19.16 26.29 -8.71
CA SER A 489 19.00 26.04 -10.14
C SER A 489 18.64 24.59 -10.49
N ASN A 490 18.46 23.71 -9.48
CA ASN A 490 18.25 22.27 -9.64
C ASN A 490 19.31 21.61 -10.55
N GLN A 491 20.54 22.13 -10.52
CA GLN A 491 21.69 21.58 -11.23
C GLN A 491 22.44 20.58 -10.36
N ALA A 492 22.96 19.52 -11.00
CA ALA A 492 23.68 18.47 -10.26
C ALA A 492 24.82 19.05 -9.39
N ALA A 493 24.84 18.61 -8.14
CA ALA A 493 25.86 19.01 -7.17
C ALA A 493 26.73 17.82 -6.80
N ILE A 494 28.04 17.99 -6.91
CA ILE A 494 29.05 16.99 -6.58
C ILE A 494 29.89 17.52 -5.42
N LEU A 495 29.87 16.83 -4.29
CA LEU A 495 30.70 17.15 -3.14
C LEU A 495 31.82 16.10 -3.01
N THR A 496 33.02 16.48 -3.36
CA THR A 496 34.21 15.61 -3.23
C THR A 496 35.09 16.10 -2.08
N ARG A 497 35.25 15.28 -1.04
CA ARG A 497 36.08 15.58 0.13
C ARG A 497 37.21 14.53 0.28
N LYS A 498 38.36 14.94 0.79
CA LYS A 498 39.55 14.05 0.93
C LYS A 498 39.33 12.92 1.96
N THR A 499 38.44 13.09 2.93
CA THR A 499 38.27 12.20 4.08
C THR A 499 36.88 11.59 4.20
N ALA A 500 35.94 11.88 3.29
CA ALA A 500 34.57 11.37 3.31
C ALA A 500 34.16 10.78 1.96
N LYS A 501 33.12 9.97 1.95
CA LYS A 501 32.47 9.49 0.72
C LYS A 501 32.07 10.70 -0.12
N SER A 502 32.29 10.66 -1.42
CA SER A 502 31.79 11.69 -2.34
C SER A 502 30.29 11.55 -2.48
N SER A 503 29.56 12.65 -2.31
CA SER A 503 28.12 12.70 -2.48
C SER A 503 27.76 13.32 -3.84
N PHE A 504 26.82 12.70 -4.55
CA PHE A 504 26.31 13.16 -5.84
C PHE A 504 24.82 13.35 -5.81
N VAL A 505 24.36 14.59 -5.89
CA VAL A 505 22.94 14.93 -5.94
C VAL A 505 22.60 15.35 -7.36
N GLN A 506 21.94 14.49 -8.11
CA GLN A 506 21.64 14.68 -9.53
C GLN A 506 20.67 15.85 -9.77
N SER A 507 19.63 15.95 -8.95
CA SER A 507 18.60 17.00 -9.06
C SER A 507 18.28 17.51 -7.65
N PRO A 508 19.14 18.39 -7.08
CA PRO A 508 18.92 18.89 -5.74
C PRO A 508 17.67 19.77 -5.68
N LEU A 509 16.70 19.35 -4.87
CA LEU A 509 15.49 20.10 -4.59
C LEU A 509 15.45 20.37 -3.09
N ILE A 510 15.79 21.60 -2.72
CA ILE A 510 15.96 22.03 -1.35
C ILE A 510 15.29 23.39 -1.13
N PRO A 511 13.95 23.41 -0.95
CA PRO A 511 13.25 24.65 -0.60
C PRO A 511 13.65 25.12 0.80
N VAL A 512 13.84 26.42 0.96
CA VAL A 512 14.26 27.05 2.22
C VAL A 512 13.18 28.04 2.70
N LEU A 513 12.81 27.94 3.98
CA LEU A 513 11.92 28.88 4.65
C LEU A 513 12.51 29.25 6.02
N GLY A 514 12.42 30.52 6.36
CA GLY A 514 12.73 30.92 7.73
C GLY A 514 12.54 32.38 8.03
N GLY A 515 12.58 32.71 9.31
CA GLY A 515 12.43 34.08 9.81
C GLY A 515 13.70 34.91 9.69
N ILE A 516 13.53 36.19 9.48
CA ILE A 516 14.64 37.19 9.53
C ILE A 516 14.15 38.42 10.32
N GLN A 517 14.98 38.89 11.22
CA GLN A 517 14.70 40.17 11.87
C GLN A 517 15.13 41.36 10.95
N PRO A 518 14.40 42.49 10.92
CA PRO A 518 14.71 43.60 10.00
C PRO A 518 16.14 44.12 10.15
N GLY A 519 16.67 44.24 11.37
CA GLY A 519 18.05 44.67 11.62
C GLY A 519 19.10 43.66 11.09
N ILE A 520 18.78 42.38 11.12
CA ILE A 520 19.64 41.33 10.57
C ILE A 520 19.59 41.35 9.03
N PHE A 521 18.42 41.55 8.44
CA PHE A 521 18.28 41.64 6.98
C PHE A 521 19.15 42.78 6.42
N SER A 522 19.16 43.94 7.09
CA SER A 522 20.04 45.04 6.70
C SER A 522 21.52 44.69 6.78
N GLN A 523 21.95 43.87 7.75
CA GLN A 523 23.33 43.42 7.89
C GLN A 523 23.75 42.43 6.82
N ILE A 524 22.86 41.52 6.42
CA ILE A 524 23.15 40.51 5.36
C ILE A 524 23.02 41.09 3.94
N SER A 525 22.37 42.24 3.80
CA SER A 525 22.27 42.98 2.54
C SER A 525 23.54 43.76 2.23
N THR A 526 24.71 43.17 2.47
CA THR A 526 26.03 43.75 2.16
C THR A 526 26.34 43.69 0.69
N MET A 527 27.31 44.47 0.22
CA MET A 527 27.77 44.43 -1.20
C MET A 527 28.20 43.04 -1.60
N GLU A 528 28.98 42.34 -0.75
CA GLU A 528 29.44 40.96 -1.03
C GLU A 528 28.28 39.99 -1.30
N ASN A 529 27.21 40.02 -0.51
CA ASN A 529 26.04 39.17 -0.71
C ASN A 529 25.16 39.60 -1.89
N LYS A 530 25.25 40.85 -2.31
CA LYS A 530 24.60 41.35 -3.53
C LYS A 530 25.34 40.90 -4.80
N ASP A 531 26.66 40.97 -4.79
CA ASP A 531 27.50 40.67 -5.97
C ASP A 531 27.57 39.18 -6.27
N ASN A 532 27.39 38.29 -5.28
CA ASN A 532 27.41 36.84 -5.48
C ASN A 532 26.05 36.24 -5.97
N GLY A 533 25.03 37.08 -6.11
CA GLY A 533 23.72 36.70 -6.62
C GLY A 533 22.87 35.82 -5.68
N PHE A 534 23.27 35.63 -4.43
CA PHE A 534 22.55 34.86 -3.43
C PHE A 534 21.22 35.52 -3.04
N LEU A 535 21.29 36.82 -2.70
CA LEU A 535 20.10 37.59 -2.30
C LEU A 535 19.07 37.72 -3.44
N ASP A 536 19.49 37.71 -4.68
CA ASP A 536 18.62 37.77 -5.85
C ASP A 536 17.68 36.55 -5.95
N ARG A 537 18.08 35.45 -5.28
CA ARG A 537 17.35 34.20 -5.23
C ARG A 537 16.48 34.03 -3.98
N LEU A 538 16.60 34.93 -3.03
CA LEU A 538 15.80 34.88 -1.80
C LEU A 538 14.55 35.75 -1.98
N LEU A 539 13.40 35.11 -2.05
CA LEU A 539 12.12 35.83 -1.95
C LEU A 539 11.93 36.31 -0.52
N VAL A 540 11.42 37.53 -0.37
CA VAL A 540 11.19 38.09 0.96
C VAL A 540 9.75 38.55 1.11
N SER A 541 9.17 38.27 2.27
CA SER A 541 7.89 38.84 2.68
C SER A 541 8.13 39.72 3.92
N TYR A 542 7.67 40.96 3.85
CA TYR A 542 7.81 41.93 4.95
C TYR A 542 6.48 42.69 5.13
N PRO A 543 5.48 42.02 5.73
CA PRO A 543 4.16 42.63 5.92
C PRO A 543 4.23 43.83 6.87
N ASP A 544 3.46 44.85 6.59
CA ASP A 544 3.21 45.95 7.50
C ASP A 544 2.14 45.54 8.53
N LYS A 545 2.60 44.87 9.59
CA LYS A 545 1.75 44.29 10.61
C LYS A 545 2.15 44.79 11.99
N GLU A 546 1.14 45.19 12.77
CA GLU A 546 1.26 45.52 14.19
C GLU A 546 0.99 44.28 15.09
N ILE A 547 1.40 44.38 16.36
CA ILE A 547 1.08 43.39 17.38
C ILE A 547 -0.36 43.62 17.81
N GLU A 548 -1.20 42.60 17.64
CA GLU A 548 -2.62 42.66 17.93
C GLU A 548 -2.95 42.18 19.35
N HIS A 549 -4.07 42.68 19.89
CA HIS A 549 -4.60 42.22 21.17
C HIS A 549 -5.09 40.76 21.11
N TYR A 550 -5.16 40.16 22.30
CA TYR A 550 -5.65 38.77 22.40
C TYR A 550 -7.06 38.60 21.81
N ASN A 551 -7.21 37.65 20.92
CA ASN A 551 -8.49 37.24 20.32
C ASN A 551 -9.06 36.05 21.11
N LYS A 552 -10.35 36.09 21.46
CA LYS A 552 -11.04 35.00 22.19
C LYS A 552 -11.57 33.91 21.27
N ASN A 553 -11.56 34.14 19.96
CA ASN A 553 -12.03 33.15 18.99
C ASN A 553 -11.04 31.97 18.91
N SER A 554 -11.54 30.80 18.53
CA SER A 554 -10.77 29.60 18.31
C SER A 554 -11.12 28.98 16.97
N ILE A 555 -10.24 28.13 16.47
CA ILE A 555 -10.50 27.31 15.29
C ILE A 555 -11.03 25.96 15.78
N ASP A 556 -12.09 25.46 15.15
CA ASP A 556 -12.64 24.15 15.45
C ASP A 556 -11.65 23.04 15.09
N GLN A 557 -11.57 22.01 15.92
CA GLN A 557 -10.66 20.88 15.70
C GLN A 557 -10.95 20.19 14.35
N GLU A 558 -12.20 20.14 13.93
CA GLU A 558 -12.61 19.57 12.64
C GLU A 558 -11.94 20.27 11.44
N ILE A 559 -11.74 21.58 11.52
CA ILE A 559 -11.06 22.36 10.46
C ILE A 559 -9.56 22.04 10.44
N LEU A 560 -8.94 21.90 11.60
CA LEU A 560 -7.52 21.52 11.69
C LEU A 560 -7.30 20.10 11.16
N ASP A 561 -8.19 19.17 11.51
CA ASP A 561 -8.16 17.79 11.01
C ASP A 561 -8.39 17.74 9.50
N TRP A 562 -9.31 18.57 8.98
CA TRP A 562 -9.53 18.72 7.55
C TRP A 562 -8.25 19.19 6.83
N TYR A 563 -7.61 20.24 7.35
CA TYR A 563 -6.38 20.75 6.72
C TYR A 563 -5.23 19.74 6.76
N GLU A 564 -5.09 19.03 7.88
CA GLU A 564 -4.11 17.93 7.99
C GLU A 564 -4.38 16.84 6.94
N ALA A 565 -5.64 16.43 6.79
CA ALA A 565 -6.05 15.45 5.79
C ALA A 565 -5.80 15.95 4.37
N TYR A 566 -6.16 17.19 4.08
CA TYR A 566 -6.01 17.82 2.76
C TYR A 566 -4.54 17.81 2.31
N ILE A 567 -3.64 18.30 3.13
CA ILE A 567 -2.20 18.34 2.81
C ILE A 567 -1.61 16.92 2.72
N SER A 568 -2.04 16.01 3.60
CA SER A 568 -1.59 14.61 3.56
C SER A 568 -2.03 13.92 2.26
N GLN A 569 -3.25 14.15 1.80
CA GLN A 569 -3.76 13.61 0.54
C GLN A 569 -3.02 14.20 -0.66
N PHE A 570 -2.81 15.51 -0.69
CA PHE A 570 -2.00 16.16 -1.74
C PHE A 570 -0.60 15.55 -1.81
N TYR A 571 0.08 15.43 -0.67
CA TYR A 571 1.41 14.80 -0.59
C TYR A 571 1.39 13.37 -1.12
N ASN A 572 0.42 12.56 -0.69
CA ASN A 572 0.32 11.16 -1.09
C ASN A 572 0.01 11.02 -2.59
N LEU A 573 -0.91 11.83 -3.12
CA LEU A 573 -1.25 11.83 -4.55
C LEU A 573 0.00 12.09 -5.40
N VAL A 574 0.81 13.09 -5.05
CA VAL A 574 2.06 13.36 -5.77
C VAL A 574 3.00 12.15 -5.71
N ARG A 575 3.12 11.48 -4.57
CA ARG A 575 4.02 10.32 -4.38
C ARG A 575 3.52 9.05 -5.09
N THR A 576 2.22 8.89 -5.27
CA THR A 576 1.64 7.63 -5.80
C THR A 576 1.22 7.73 -7.25
N GLN A 577 0.82 8.91 -7.73
CA GLN A 577 0.26 9.06 -9.07
C GLN A 577 1.13 9.90 -10.01
N VAL A 578 1.92 10.81 -9.46
CA VAL A 578 2.72 11.74 -10.26
C VAL A 578 4.18 11.33 -10.32
N LEU A 579 4.74 10.88 -9.21
CA LEU A 579 6.14 10.47 -9.11
C LEU A 579 6.41 9.22 -9.94
N GLN A 580 7.40 9.28 -10.82
CA GLN A 580 7.80 8.18 -11.68
C GLN A 580 9.29 7.89 -11.52
N TYR A 581 9.67 6.64 -11.79
CA TYR A 581 11.06 6.20 -11.77
C TYR A 581 11.43 5.56 -13.10
N ASN A 582 12.63 5.87 -13.57
CA ASN A 582 13.20 5.22 -14.73
C ASN A 582 13.65 3.79 -14.39
N LYS A 583 14.11 3.05 -15.40
CA LYS A 583 14.60 1.66 -15.25
C LYS A 583 15.83 1.50 -14.32
N PHE A 584 16.46 2.58 -13.93
CA PHE A 584 17.62 2.59 -13.02
C PHE A 584 17.22 2.97 -11.59
N GLY A 585 15.94 3.23 -11.32
CA GLY A 585 15.45 3.66 -10.02
C GLY A 585 15.66 5.15 -9.71
N GLU A 586 15.98 5.96 -10.72
CA GLU A 586 16.10 7.41 -10.59
C GLU A 586 14.77 8.09 -10.92
N ILE A 587 14.51 9.24 -10.29
CA ILE A 587 13.28 9.98 -10.53
C ILE A 587 13.23 10.50 -11.96
N GLU A 588 12.17 10.19 -12.67
CA GLU A 588 11.82 10.77 -13.95
C GLU A 588 10.69 11.79 -13.73
N SER A 589 11.05 13.08 -13.73
CA SER A 589 10.08 14.15 -13.47
C SER A 589 9.02 14.22 -14.57
N ARG A 590 7.74 14.25 -14.17
CA ARG A 590 6.64 14.55 -15.11
C ARG A 590 6.81 15.97 -15.63
N ILE A 591 6.74 16.13 -16.94
CA ILE A 591 6.91 17.44 -17.59
C ILE A 591 5.54 18.07 -17.80
N ILE A 592 5.31 19.17 -17.12
CA ILE A 592 4.09 19.99 -17.24
C ILE A 592 4.39 21.14 -18.19
N ARG A 593 3.46 21.45 -19.10
CA ARG A 593 3.64 22.50 -20.11
C ARG A 593 2.62 23.60 -19.90
N PHE A 594 2.92 24.80 -20.39
CA PHE A 594 1.92 25.84 -20.49
C PHE A 594 0.90 25.45 -21.56
N ASP A 595 -0.39 25.69 -21.31
CA ASP A 595 -1.37 25.71 -22.38
C ASP A 595 -1.24 26.99 -23.22
N SER A 596 -2.03 27.10 -24.26
CA SER A 596 -1.91 28.26 -25.19
C SER A 596 -2.18 29.59 -24.50
N GLN A 597 -3.04 29.64 -23.49
CA GLN A 597 -3.37 30.88 -22.79
C GLN A 597 -2.26 31.25 -21.80
N ALA A 598 -1.77 30.29 -21.04
CA ALA A 598 -0.67 30.48 -20.11
C ALA A 598 0.64 30.87 -20.86
N ASP A 599 0.87 30.33 -22.05
CA ASP A 599 2.05 30.65 -22.86
C ASP A 599 2.02 32.12 -23.33
N ILE A 600 0.86 32.62 -23.76
CA ILE A 600 0.67 34.03 -24.12
C ILE A 600 0.91 34.94 -22.91
N GLU A 601 0.37 34.59 -21.74
CA GLU A 601 0.58 35.39 -20.53
C GLU A 601 2.03 35.35 -20.07
N TRP A 602 2.67 34.20 -20.19
CA TRP A 602 4.09 34.07 -19.89
C TRP A 602 4.95 34.95 -20.79
N GLU A 603 4.70 34.94 -22.11
CA GLU A 603 5.41 35.81 -23.04
C GLU A 603 5.26 37.29 -22.68
N ARG A 604 4.04 37.72 -22.31
CA ARG A 604 3.76 39.08 -21.86
C ARG A 604 4.56 39.44 -20.60
N ILE A 605 4.55 38.58 -19.60
CA ILE A 605 5.26 38.77 -18.31
C ILE A 605 6.78 38.80 -18.56
N PHE A 606 7.30 37.87 -19.35
CA PHE A 606 8.73 37.80 -19.68
C PHE A 606 9.22 39.08 -20.38
N ASN A 607 8.46 39.58 -21.34
CA ASN A 607 8.79 40.80 -22.07
C ASN A 607 8.73 42.04 -21.16
N ASN A 608 7.72 42.16 -20.31
CA ASN A 608 7.65 43.26 -19.32
C ASN A 608 8.86 43.26 -18.36
N ILE A 609 9.26 42.08 -17.88
CA ILE A 609 10.46 41.95 -17.00
C ILE A 609 11.71 42.34 -17.82
N THR A 610 11.78 42.00 -19.10
CA THR A 610 12.91 42.32 -19.97
C THR A 610 13.00 43.83 -20.22
N ASP A 611 11.86 44.51 -20.46
CA ASP A 611 11.80 45.94 -20.65
C ASP A 611 12.24 46.69 -19.37
N LEU A 612 11.81 46.25 -18.22
CA LEU A 612 12.29 46.78 -16.94
C LEU A 612 13.79 46.58 -16.76
N GLN A 613 14.33 45.41 -17.13
CA GLN A 613 15.78 45.15 -17.03
C GLN A 613 16.61 46.04 -17.97
N ASN A 614 16.06 46.44 -19.09
CA ASN A 614 16.70 47.30 -20.08
C ASN A 614 16.54 48.78 -19.78
N SER A 615 15.73 49.15 -18.77
CA SER A 615 15.55 50.56 -18.37
C SER A 615 16.80 51.11 -17.68
N ASP A 616 17.16 52.34 -18.05
CA ASP A 616 18.26 53.09 -17.41
C ASP A 616 17.89 53.58 -16.00
N ASP A 617 16.61 53.66 -15.68
CA ASP A 617 16.11 54.15 -14.40
C ASP A 617 16.24 53.13 -13.23
N ILE A 618 16.66 51.91 -13.53
CA ILE A 618 16.71 50.83 -12.58
C ILE A 618 18.18 50.45 -12.29
N SER A 619 18.52 50.32 -11.00
CA SER A 619 19.87 49.92 -10.58
C SER A 619 20.25 48.49 -11.03
N GLU A 620 21.53 48.27 -11.31
CA GLU A 620 22.04 46.93 -11.69
C GLU A 620 21.65 45.84 -10.72
N TYR A 621 21.57 46.14 -9.43
CA TYR A 621 21.11 45.20 -8.41
C TYR A 621 19.65 44.76 -8.63
N VAL A 622 18.76 45.72 -8.93
CA VAL A 622 17.35 45.40 -9.21
C VAL A 622 17.24 44.65 -10.54
N LYS A 623 18.02 44.97 -11.56
CA LYS A 623 18.09 44.20 -12.80
C LYS A 623 18.48 42.75 -12.55
N SER A 624 19.46 42.51 -11.66
CA SER A 624 19.86 41.15 -11.25
C SER A 624 18.70 40.39 -10.60
N MET A 625 18.00 41.00 -9.65
CA MET A 625 16.81 40.39 -9.00
C MET A 625 15.71 40.08 -10.03
N LEU A 626 15.42 40.99 -10.95
CA LEU A 626 14.42 40.81 -12.02
C LEU A 626 14.79 39.59 -12.91
N SER A 627 16.07 39.33 -13.12
CA SER A 627 16.51 38.14 -13.88
C SER A 627 16.05 36.84 -13.24
N LYS A 628 15.95 36.78 -11.89
CA LYS A 628 15.51 35.60 -11.15
C LYS A 628 13.98 35.43 -11.14
N GLN A 629 13.25 36.54 -11.30
CA GLN A 629 11.78 36.50 -11.41
C GLN A 629 11.35 35.70 -12.64
N LYS A 630 12.12 35.73 -13.74
CA LYS A 630 11.87 34.92 -14.94
C LYS A 630 11.89 33.41 -14.65
N ALA A 631 12.59 32.95 -13.60
CA ALA A 631 12.53 31.57 -13.14
C ALA A 631 11.42 31.34 -12.11
N TYR A 632 11.15 32.34 -11.25
CA TYR A 632 10.14 32.18 -10.19
C TYR A 632 8.71 32.12 -10.73
N VAL A 633 8.36 32.88 -11.77
CA VAL A 633 7.01 32.88 -12.34
C VAL A 633 6.60 31.46 -12.78
N PRO A 634 7.36 30.72 -13.61
CA PRO A 634 7.05 29.33 -13.94
C PRO A 634 7.02 28.41 -12.72
N ARG A 635 7.87 28.63 -11.70
CA ARG A 635 7.87 27.83 -10.46
C ARG A 635 6.56 28.01 -9.69
N PHE A 636 6.09 29.27 -9.53
CA PHE A 636 4.80 29.54 -8.91
C PHE A 636 3.64 28.96 -9.70
N ALA A 637 3.66 29.09 -11.02
CA ALA A 637 2.67 28.49 -11.88
C ALA A 637 2.59 26.97 -11.69
N LEU A 638 3.74 26.28 -11.60
CA LEU A 638 3.81 24.85 -11.28
C LEU A 638 3.20 24.52 -9.92
N LEU A 639 3.54 25.27 -8.87
CA LEU A 639 3.05 25.03 -7.52
C LEU A 639 1.53 25.20 -7.44
N ILE A 640 1.02 26.31 -7.94
CA ILE A 640 -0.39 26.68 -7.88
C ILE A 640 -1.22 25.75 -8.76
N ASN A 641 -0.77 25.48 -9.98
CA ASN A 641 -1.48 24.56 -10.89
C ASN A 641 -1.58 23.16 -10.32
N THR A 642 -0.52 22.64 -9.72
CA THR A 642 -0.54 21.29 -9.13
C THR A 642 -1.54 21.20 -7.98
N LEU A 643 -1.62 22.23 -7.12
CA LEU A 643 -2.60 22.28 -6.05
C LEU A 643 -4.04 22.43 -6.58
N THR A 644 -4.24 23.27 -7.59
CA THR A 644 -5.56 23.49 -8.22
C THR A 644 -6.04 22.23 -8.94
N SER A 645 -5.14 21.53 -9.64
CA SER A 645 -5.45 20.24 -10.28
C SER A 645 -5.85 19.18 -9.26
N PHE A 646 -5.18 19.12 -8.11
CA PHE A 646 -5.57 18.25 -6.99
C PHE A 646 -6.99 18.55 -6.50
N GLU A 647 -7.30 19.83 -6.24
CA GLU A 647 -8.62 20.25 -5.73
C GLU A 647 -9.74 19.96 -6.73
N THR A 648 -9.48 20.20 -8.02
CA THR A 648 -10.49 20.08 -9.08
C THR A 648 -10.56 18.70 -9.71
N GLY A 649 -9.62 17.80 -9.39
CA GLY A 649 -9.49 16.49 -10.04
C GLY A 649 -9.09 16.57 -11.53
N LYS A 650 -8.54 17.70 -11.97
CA LYS A 650 -8.06 17.88 -13.35
C LYS A 650 -6.69 17.24 -13.54
N ASP A 651 -6.34 16.99 -14.81
CA ASP A 651 -5.02 16.47 -15.16
C ASP A 651 -3.90 17.50 -14.85
N PHE A 652 -2.72 16.96 -14.51
CA PHE A 652 -1.52 17.73 -14.18
C PHE A 652 -0.66 18.10 -15.39
N ASP A 653 -1.07 17.80 -16.64
CA ASP A 653 -0.20 17.92 -17.80
C ASP A 653 0.00 19.35 -18.30
N PHE A 654 -0.90 20.26 -17.95
CA PHE A 654 -0.84 21.64 -18.38
C PHE A 654 -1.04 22.64 -17.23
N VAL A 655 -0.28 23.73 -17.28
CA VAL A 655 -0.57 24.97 -16.57
C VAL A 655 -1.62 25.70 -17.36
N THR A 656 -2.74 26.03 -16.72
CA THR A 656 -3.87 26.74 -17.34
C THR A 656 -3.98 28.19 -16.88
#